data_c4a56f5795cb546cea5ce8f43f433c0d
#
_entry.id   c4a56f5795cb546cea5ce8f43f433c0d
#
_cell.length_a   1.000
_cell.length_b   1.000
_cell.length_c   1.000
_cell.angle_alpha   90.00
_cell.angle_beta   90.00
_cell.angle_gamma   90.00
#
_symmetry.space_group_name_H-M   'P 1'
#
loop_
_entity.id
_entity.type
_entity.pdbx_description
1 polymer ?
#
loop_
_entity_poly.entity_id
_entity_poly.type
_entity_poly.pdbx_seq_one_letter_code
_entity_poly.pdbx_strand_id
1 'polypeptide(L)'
;MFRIKKLDIFIAKQFGLLFMGTLFICQFVLMMQFLWRYVDELIGKGLSLDVMAQFFWYMGLMLLPQALPLAILLSSLIVFGNLGESSELTAIKAAGISLMQAFRPLIFIVILIAGISYYFQDSIGPRSNLHLQQLLISMKQKSPELEIPEGIFYDGIPGSNIYVQKKDLNTGMLYGIMIYRQTGSFEDQAIILADSGMMQSTEEKKHLVLNLYSGEWFENMRSSDIANSANIPYRRETFASKRIVLEFDGGFNMADMNDVAGDARAKSLSTILHDMDSIKEFNDSVGKAYYIDAKRYTFRQPSLSEQDSLKVIKAVAEVTTPYDSIYERLKPGDQQMAVKSALSSVQSALTDMDMKLEYVSYLHRNYRRHQIEAYKKFTLALSCLIFFFIGAPLGAIIRKGGLGVPVIVSVLVFIVYFIFDNSGMKMARDGQWTVWFGQTISTIVLTPIAVFFTYKANRDSTVFNIDLYKSILMRALGLREKRHIFRKEVIIEDPQYLKDVDMLQKVSQEIEAYSENHKLLRWPNPITVFFHAGDDHEIEHINSVLETAIEDLGYSRDKIILAELNNYPIIAVRAHTRPFRKKWLNVVTGLLLPIGAFFYIRMIRFRLRLYHDLRVIRHTSDKIISRIQELSIEKNSATELL
;
A
#
# COMPACT_ATOMS: atom_id res chain seq x y z
N MET A 1 -19.14 -39.20 -3.24
CA MET A 1 -18.64 -39.42 -1.86
C MET A 1 -17.16 -39.03 -1.81
N PHE A 2 -16.80 -37.93 -1.14
CA PHE A 2 -15.41 -37.46 -1.07
C PHE A 2 -14.64 -38.38 -0.10
N ARG A 3 -13.79 -39.24 -0.64
CA ARG A 3 -12.90 -40.09 0.17
C ARG A 3 -11.66 -39.26 0.51
N ILE A 4 -11.55 -38.78 1.76
CA ILE A 4 -10.39 -38.05 2.27
C ILE A 4 -9.18 -39.02 2.22
N LYS A 5 -8.13 -38.62 1.51
CA LYS A 5 -6.89 -39.38 1.38
C LYS A 5 -5.90 -39.00 2.47
N LYS A 6 -4.96 -39.88 2.81
CA LYS A 6 -3.89 -39.54 3.77
C LYS A 6 -3.07 -38.32 3.36
N LEU A 7 -2.88 -38.13 2.05
CA LEU A 7 -2.21 -36.95 1.49
C LEU A 7 -2.97 -35.64 1.78
N ASP A 8 -4.31 -35.67 1.68
CA ASP A 8 -5.15 -34.51 1.96
C ASP A 8 -5.01 -34.05 3.41
N ILE A 9 -4.99 -35.03 4.34
CA ILE A 9 -4.79 -34.75 5.77
C ILE A 9 -3.38 -34.23 6.05
N PHE A 10 -2.37 -34.77 5.38
CA PHE A 10 -0.98 -34.36 5.52
C PHE A 10 -0.80 -32.89 5.13
N ILE A 11 -1.26 -32.49 3.93
CA ILE A 11 -1.18 -31.11 3.44
C ILE A 11 -2.02 -30.17 4.31
N ALA A 12 -3.24 -30.60 4.68
CA ALA A 12 -4.12 -29.80 5.55
C ALA A 12 -3.52 -29.55 6.94
N LYS A 13 -2.85 -30.55 7.54
CA LYS A 13 -2.19 -30.43 8.84
C LYS A 13 -1.01 -29.45 8.78
N GLN A 14 -0.17 -29.54 7.75
CA GLN A 14 0.95 -28.61 7.56
C GLN A 14 0.44 -27.18 7.37
N PHE A 15 -0.59 -27.00 6.53
CA PHE A 15 -1.19 -25.71 6.30
C PHE A 15 -1.82 -25.13 7.58
N GLY A 16 -2.62 -25.92 8.30
CA GLY A 16 -3.31 -25.46 9.51
C GLY A 16 -2.35 -24.96 10.58
N LEU A 17 -1.24 -25.68 10.82
CA LEU A 17 -0.24 -25.28 11.81
C LEU A 17 0.47 -23.98 11.40
N LEU A 18 0.90 -23.88 10.14
CA LEU A 18 1.54 -22.68 9.63
C LEU A 18 0.56 -21.49 9.53
N PHE A 19 -0.70 -21.76 9.15
CA PHE A 19 -1.74 -20.74 9.09
C PHE A 19 -2.00 -20.10 10.45
N MET A 20 -2.08 -20.86 11.53
CA MET A 20 -2.27 -20.32 12.88
C MET A 20 -1.08 -19.44 13.29
N GLY A 21 0.15 -19.87 13.04
CA GLY A 21 1.35 -19.08 13.33
C GLY A 21 1.42 -17.80 12.50
N THR A 22 1.17 -17.89 11.19
CA THR A 22 1.19 -16.72 10.30
C THR A 22 0.03 -15.77 10.59
N LEU A 23 -1.15 -16.28 10.96
CA LEU A 23 -2.29 -15.45 11.37
C LEU A 23 -1.94 -14.63 12.61
N PHE A 24 -1.31 -15.24 13.63
CA PHE A 24 -0.89 -14.52 14.83
C PHE A 24 0.12 -13.42 14.50
N ILE A 25 1.11 -13.70 13.65
CA ILE A 25 2.11 -12.72 13.23
C ILE A 25 1.46 -11.56 12.44
N CYS A 26 0.62 -11.89 11.45
CA CYS A 26 -0.07 -10.88 10.64
C CYS A 26 -1.00 -10.01 11.50
N GLN A 27 -1.75 -10.63 12.40
CA GLN A 27 -2.62 -9.95 13.34
C GLN A 27 -1.83 -9.00 14.23
N PHE A 28 -0.72 -9.46 14.79
CA PHE A 28 0.15 -8.64 15.64
C PHE A 28 0.71 -7.42 14.89
N VAL A 29 1.18 -7.61 13.65
CA VAL A 29 1.72 -6.53 12.81
C VAL A 29 0.64 -5.48 12.51
N LEU A 30 -0.58 -5.92 12.14
CA LEU A 30 -1.70 -5.01 11.89
C LEU A 30 -2.15 -4.28 13.16
N MET A 31 -2.16 -4.97 14.31
CA MET A 31 -2.46 -4.35 15.60
C MET A 31 -1.42 -3.28 15.96
N MET A 32 -0.12 -3.56 15.76
CA MET A 32 0.94 -2.58 16.00
C MET A 32 0.83 -1.36 15.08
N GLN A 33 0.51 -1.58 13.78
CA GLN A 33 0.26 -0.48 12.84
C GLN A 33 -0.93 0.40 13.27
N PHE A 34 -1.99 -0.22 13.76
CA PHE A 34 -3.17 0.50 14.23
C PHE A 34 -2.88 1.23 15.56
N LEU A 35 -2.19 0.56 16.50
CA LEU A 35 -1.79 1.13 17.78
C LEU A 35 -0.97 2.42 17.60
N TRP A 36 -0.05 2.43 16.63
CA TRP A 36 0.78 3.60 16.33
C TRP A 36 -0.02 4.85 15.97
N ARG A 37 -1.22 4.69 15.44
CA ARG A 37 -2.13 5.80 15.12
C ARG A 37 -2.78 6.41 16.38
N TYR A 38 -2.96 5.61 17.43
CA TYR A 38 -3.70 6.00 18.64
C TYR A 38 -2.83 6.03 19.89
N VAL A 39 -1.52 6.08 19.70
CA VAL A 39 -0.56 6.09 20.81
C VAL A 39 -0.74 7.31 21.71
N ASP A 40 -1.07 8.46 21.14
CA ASP A 40 -1.28 9.71 21.87
C ASP A 40 -2.55 9.68 22.75
N GLU A 41 -3.58 8.93 22.34
CA GLU A 41 -4.79 8.73 23.14
C GLU A 41 -4.60 7.71 24.27
N LEU A 42 -3.59 6.86 24.19
CA LEU A 42 -3.33 5.79 25.15
C LEU A 42 -2.31 6.18 26.22
N ILE A 43 -1.28 6.94 25.84
CA ILE A 43 -0.18 7.30 26.74
C ILE A 43 -0.51 8.58 27.50
N GLY A 44 -0.21 8.59 28.80
CA GLY A 44 -0.32 9.77 29.66
C GLY A 44 -1.71 10.02 30.26
N LYS A 45 -2.77 9.34 29.79
CA LYS A 45 -4.15 9.58 30.28
C LYS A 45 -4.56 8.75 31.51
N GLY A 46 -3.65 8.02 32.14
CA GLY A 46 -3.92 7.22 33.35
C GLY A 46 -5.09 6.24 33.17
N LEU A 47 -5.14 5.55 32.01
CA LEU A 47 -6.15 4.53 31.70
C LEU A 47 -5.93 3.29 32.58
N SER A 48 -7.02 2.68 33.06
CA SER A 48 -6.95 1.40 33.76
C SER A 48 -6.54 0.26 32.83
N LEU A 49 -5.86 -0.75 33.38
CA LEU A 49 -5.41 -1.91 32.58
C LEU A 49 -6.58 -2.65 31.92
N ASP A 50 -7.75 -2.63 32.54
CA ASP A 50 -8.96 -3.24 32.02
C ASP A 50 -9.49 -2.54 30.76
N VAL A 51 -9.48 -1.23 30.73
CA VAL A 51 -9.83 -0.42 29.57
C VAL A 51 -8.84 -0.64 28.43
N MET A 52 -7.54 -0.72 28.73
CA MET A 52 -6.53 -1.04 27.74
C MET A 52 -6.70 -2.45 27.16
N ALA A 53 -7.00 -3.44 28.03
CA ALA A 53 -7.27 -4.81 27.58
C ALA A 53 -8.51 -4.89 26.67
N GLN A 54 -9.59 -4.18 27.00
CA GLN A 54 -10.77 -4.06 26.16
C GLN A 54 -10.46 -3.41 24.82
N PHE A 55 -9.67 -2.34 24.81
CA PHE A 55 -9.22 -1.68 23.58
C PHE A 55 -8.48 -2.66 22.66
N PHE A 56 -7.47 -3.38 23.17
CA PHE A 56 -6.73 -4.37 22.40
C PHE A 56 -7.61 -5.53 21.91
N TRP A 57 -8.56 -5.95 22.73
CA TRP A 57 -9.51 -7.01 22.37
C TRP A 57 -10.40 -6.62 21.20
N TYR A 58 -11.09 -5.48 21.28
CA TYR A 58 -11.97 -5.01 20.20
C TYR A 58 -11.18 -4.64 18.95
N MET A 59 -10.00 -4.05 19.10
CA MET A 59 -9.09 -3.78 17.98
C MET A 59 -8.67 -5.08 17.28
N GLY A 60 -8.31 -6.10 18.04
CA GLY A 60 -7.96 -7.41 17.51
C GLY A 60 -9.09 -8.04 16.71
N LEU A 61 -10.30 -8.03 17.25
CA LEU A 61 -11.48 -8.55 16.56
C LEU A 61 -11.81 -7.77 15.28
N MET A 62 -11.68 -6.45 15.31
CA MET A 62 -11.94 -5.59 14.15
C MET A 62 -10.93 -5.84 13.00
N LEU A 63 -9.65 -6.10 13.34
CA LEU A 63 -8.59 -6.29 12.35
C LEU A 63 -8.49 -7.73 11.83
N LEU A 64 -9.09 -8.71 12.52
CA LEU A 64 -9.01 -10.13 12.18
C LEU A 64 -9.40 -10.44 10.72
N PRO A 65 -10.51 -9.90 10.16
CA PRO A 65 -10.87 -10.16 8.77
C PRO A 65 -9.83 -9.67 7.75
N GLN A 66 -9.06 -8.64 8.08
CA GLN A 66 -7.99 -8.12 7.22
C GLN A 66 -6.71 -8.96 7.33
N ALA A 67 -6.47 -9.57 8.50
CA ALA A 67 -5.33 -10.45 8.71
C ALA A 67 -5.49 -11.81 8.00
N LEU A 68 -6.72 -12.31 7.86
CA LEU A 68 -7.00 -13.63 7.27
C LEU A 68 -6.46 -13.80 5.84
N PRO A 69 -6.73 -12.91 4.87
CA PRO A 69 -6.20 -13.05 3.52
C PRO A 69 -4.66 -13.06 3.50
N LEU A 70 -4.03 -12.18 4.28
CA LEU A 70 -2.58 -12.09 4.37
C LEU A 70 -1.95 -13.36 4.98
N ALA A 71 -2.57 -13.89 6.03
CA ALA A 71 -2.15 -15.15 6.65
C ALA A 71 -2.30 -16.34 5.69
N ILE A 72 -3.37 -16.39 4.89
CA ILE A 72 -3.56 -17.43 3.86
C ILE A 72 -2.48 -17.32 2.79
N LEU A 73 -2.19 -16.12 2.30
CA LEU A 73 -1.15 -15.88 1.31
C LEU A 73 0.20 -16.41 1.81
N LEU A 74 0.60 -15.98 3.00
CA LEU A 74 1.90 -16.32 3.59
C LEU A 74 1.99 -17.82 3.93
N SER A 75 0.97 -18.38 4.57
CA SER A 75 0.97 -19.80 4.95
C SER A 75 0.95 -20.72 3.73
N SER A 76 0.14 -20.43 2.71
CA SER A 76 0.10 -21.23 1.48
C SER A 76 1.43 -21.18 0.72
N LEU A 77 2.06 -20.01 0.67
CA LEU A 77 3.35 -19.79 0.03
C LEU A 77 4.47 -20.57 0.76
N ILE A 78 4.47 -20.55 2.10
CA ILE A 78 5.44 -21.29 2.92
C ILE A 78 5.22 -22.80 2.79
N VAL A 79 3.97 -23.29 2.88
CA VAL A 79 3.66 -24.73 2.78
C VAL A 79 4.16 -25.30 1.45
N PHE A 80 3.75 -24.71 0.34
CA PHE A 80 4.15 -25.19 -0.98
C PHE A 80 5.61 -24.90 -1.31
N GLY A 81 6.19 -23.86 -0.73
CA GLY A 81 7.63 -23.61 -0.78
C GLY A 81 8.44 -24.72 -0.11
N ASN A 82 8.06 -25.09 1.12
CA ASN A 82 8.70 -26.17 1.87
C ASN A 82 8.55 -27.52 1.17
N LEU A 83 7.32 -27.86 0.69
CA LEU A 83 7.08 -29.09 -0.09
C LEU A 83 7.92 -29.13 -1.38
N GLY A 84 8.18 -27.96 -1.98
CA GLY A 84 9.06 -27.81 -3.15
C GLY A 84 10.55 -28.00 -2.82
N GLU A 85 11.00 -27.42 -1.71
CA GLU A 85 12.38 -27.49 -1.22
C GLU A 85 12.75 -28.91 -0.74
N SER A 86 11.86 -29.59 -0.01
CA SER A 86 12.03 -30.99 0.43
C SER A 86 11.86 -32.03 -0.69
N SER A 87 11.61 -31.59 -1.94
CA SER A 87 11.32 -32.46 -3.08
C SER A 87 10.05 -33.33 -2.94
N GLU A 88 9.27 -33.17 -1.88
CA GLU A 88 8.00 -33.89 -1.66
C GLU A 88 6.98 -33.55 -2.75
N LEU A 89 6.90 -32.28 -3.15
CA LEU A 89 6.04 -31.86 -4.25
C LEU A 89 6.40 -32.52 -5.57
N THR A 90 7.69 -32.76 -5.81
CA THR A 90 8.19 -33.49 -6.99
C THR A 90 7.79 -34.95 -6.93
N ALA A 91 7.90 -35.60 -5.76
CA ALA A 91 7.46 -36.97 -5.54
C ALA A 91 5.94 -37.13 -5.74
N ILE A 92 5.13 -36.17 -5.24
CA ILE A 92 3.67 -36.13 -5.45
C ILE A 92 3.32 -36.08 -6.94
N LYS A 93 4.03 -35.23 -7.70
CA LYS A 93 3.83 -35.12 -9.16
C LYS A 93 4.30 -36.35 -9.90
N ALA A 94 5.42 -36.96 -9.52
CA ALA A 94 5.92 -38.21 -10.09
C ALA A 94 4.95 -39.39 -9.86
N ALA A 95 4.18 -39.38 -8.77
CA ALA A 95 3.10 -40.30 -8.52
C ALA A 95 1.81 -40.05 -9.36
N GLY A 96 1.85 -39.11 -10.34
CA GLY A 96 0.73 -38.79 -11.23
C GLY A 96 -0.34 -37.87 -10.61
N ILE A 97 -0.08 -37.26 -9.46
CA ILE A 97 -1.02 -36.33 -8.80
C ILE A 97 -0.73 -34.91 -9.31
N SER A 98 -1.73 -34.30 -9.94
CA SER A 98 -1.61 -32.93 -10.43
C SER A 98 -1.54 -31.93 -9.26
N LEU A 99 -0.92 -30.75 -9.51
CA LEU A 99 -0.83 -29.69 -8.52
C LEU A 99 -2.22 -29.21 -8.05
N MET A 100 -3.19 -29.12 -8.97
CA MET A 100 -4.58 -28.80 -8.62
C MET A 100 -5.24 -29.83 -7.72
N GLN A 101 -4.89 -31.11 -7.88
CA GLN A 101 -5.37 -32.15 -6.95
C GLN A 101 -4.75 -32.00 -5.56
N ALA A 102 -3.48 -31.60 -5.48
CA ALA A 102 -2.81 -31.29 -4.20
C ALA A 102 -3.40 -30.04 -3.52
N PHE A 103 -3.89 -29.04 -4.28
CA PHE A 103 -4.56 -27.86 -3.74
C PHE A 103 -5.95 -28.12 -3.19
N ARG A 104 -6.62 -29.19 -3.67
CA ARG A 104 -8.03 -29.48 -3.39
C ARG A 104 -8.40 -29.43 -1.90
N PRO A 105 -7.70 -30.10 -0.97
CA PRO A 105 -8.06 -30.05 0.45
C PRO A 105 -7.97 -28.64 1.02
N LEU A 106 -6.98 -27.86 0.57
CA LEU A 106 -6.80 -26.49 1.04
C LEU A 106 -7.84 -25.53 0.48
N ILE A 107 -8.30 -25.73 -0.75
CA ILE A 107 -9.39 -24.94 -1.33
C ILE A 107 -10.65 -25.02 -0.45
N PHE A 108 -11.00 -26.22 0.03
CA PHE A 108 -12.13 -26.39 0.96
C PHE A 108 -11.92 -25.65 2.28
N ILE A 109 -10.70 -25.75 2.85
CA ILE A 109 -10.36 -25.04 4.09
C ILE A 109 -10.42 -23.53 3.88
N VAL A 110 -9.90 -23.03 2.78
CA VAL A 110 -9.89 -21.58 2.47
C VAL A 110 -11.30 -21.06 2.20
N ILE A 111 -12.18 -21.84 1.54
CA ILE A 111 -13.60 -21.48 1.39
C ILE A 111 -14.27 -21.39 2.77
N LEU A 112 -13.98 -22.33 3.68
CA LEU A 112 -14.50 -22.26 5.04
C LEU A 112 -13.99 -21.02 5.77
N ILE A 113 -12.69 -20.71 5.67
CA ILE A 113 -12.09 -19.51 6.27
C ILE A 113 -12.71 -18.24 5.65
N ALA A 114 -12.95 -18.20 4.34
CA ALA A 114 -13.63 -17.09 3.67
C ALA A 114 -15.06 -16.90 4.19
N GLY A 115 -15.79 -17.97 4.43
CA GLY A 115 -17.12 -17.93 5.07
C GLY A 115 -17.06 -17.41 6.52
N ILE A 116 -16.07 -17.84 7.30
CA ILE A 116 -15.80 -17.31 8.64
C ILE A 116 -15.46 -15.83 8.58
N SER A 117 -14.61 -15.42 7.64
CA SER A 117 -14.24 -14.01 7.42
C SER A 117 -15.46 -13.14 7.12
N TYR A 118 -16.36 -13.62 6.26
CA TYR A 118 -17.62 -12.94 5.98
C TYR A 118 -18.49 -12.80 7.24
N TYR A 119 -18.66 -13.87 8.00
CA TYR A 119 -19.43 -13.86 9.25
C TYR A 119 -18.84 -12.89 10.27
N PHE A 120 -17.52 -12.87 10.42
CA PHE A 120 -16.85 -11.90 11.29
C PHE A 120 -17.12 -10.45 10.85
N GLN A 121 -17.07 -10.18 9.54
CA GLN A 121 -17.33 -8.85 9.02
C GLN A 121 -18.79 -8.41 9.14
N ASP A 122 -19.72 -9.36 9.11
CA ASP A 122 -21.14 -9.02 9.18
C ASP A 122 -21.66 -8.89 10.61
N SER A 123 -21.17 -9.73 11.53
CA SER A 123 -21.73 -9.84 12.88
C SER A 123 -20.79 -9.34 13.98
N ILE A 124 -19.56 -9.80 14.00
CA ILE A 124 -18.61 -9.52 15.10
C ILE A 124 -17.89 -8.20 14.88
N GLY A 125 -17.43 -7.94 13.65
CA GLY A 125 -16.68 -6.74 13.28
C GLY A 125 -17.43 -5.44 13.57
N PRO A 126 -18.69 -5.30 13.16
CA PRO A 126 -19.50 -4.11 13.44
C PRO A 126 -19.62 -3.81 14.93
N ARG A 127 -19.94 -4.82 15.74
CA ARG A 127 -20.04 -4.66 17.21
C ARG A 127 -18.71 -4.27 17.83
N SER A 128 -17.63 -4.93 17.40
CA SER A 128 -16.28 -4.62 17.89
C SER A 128 -15.84 -3.21 17.50
N ASN A 129 -16.16 -2.78 16.27
CA ASN A 129 -15.88 -1.41 15.81
C ASN A 129 -16.67 -0.36 16.62
N LEU A 130 -17.95 -0.63 16.92
CA LEU A 130 -18.77 0.24 17.73
C LEU A 130 -18.17 0.43 19.12
N HIS A 131 -17.85 -0.66 19.83
CA HIS A 131 -17.22 -0.58 21.15
C HIS A 131 -15.83 0.07 21.11
N LEU A 132 -15.04 -0.20 20.05
CA LEU A 132 -13.74 0.44 19.87
C LEU A 132 -13.87 1.95 19.70
N GLN A 133 -14.84 2.42 18.91
CA GLN A 133 -15.09 3.85 18.73
C GLN A 133 -15.60 4.50 20.00
N GLN A 134 -16.49 3.84 20.75
CA GLN A 134 -16.94 4.31 22.07
C GLN A 134 -15.74 4.50 23.01
N LEU A 135 -14.84 3.50 23.09
CA LEU A 135 -13.64 3.60 23.91
C LEU A 135 -12.74 4.75 23.46
N LEU A 136 -12.52 4.93 22.15
CA LEU A 136 -11.69 6.01 21.61
C LEU A 136 -12.27 7.40 21.94
N ILE A 137 -13.59 7.58 21.81
CA ILE A 137 -14.24 8.84 22.19
C ILE A 137 -14.11 9.07 23.69
N SER A 138 -14.39 8.05 24.52
CA SER A 138 -14.25 8.14 25.97
C SER A 138 -12.81 8.43 26.42
N MET A 139 -11.82 7.86 25.72
CA MET A 139 -10.40 8.15 25.97
C MET A 139 -10.02 9.59 25.61
N LYS A 140 -10.57 10.13 24.52
CA LYS A 140 -10.37 11.54 24.15
C LYS A 140 -10.94 12.49 25.17
N GLN A 141 -12.09 12.17 25.74
CA GLN A 141 -12.78 13.00 26.72
C GLN A 141 -12.17 12.94 28.13
N LYS A 142 -11.31 11.94 28.42
CA LYS A 142 -10.85 11.68 29.81
C LYS A 142 -9.92 12.74 30.39
N SER A 143 -9.12 13.45 29.62
CA SER A 143 -8.10 14.37 30.12
C SER A 143 -7.84 15.53 29.15
N PRO A 144 -8.77 16.50 29.03
CA PRO A 144 -8.60 17.64 28.13
C PRO A 144 -7.46 18.56 28.56
N GLU A 145 -7.10 18.58 29.82
CA GLU A 145 -5.97 19.35 30.35
C GLU A 145 -4.62 18.99 29.70
N LEU A 146 -4.50 17.75 29.18
CA LEU A 146 -3.31 17.29 28.47
C LEU A 146 -3.35 17.61 26.98
N GLU A 147 -4.52 17.86 26.43
CA GLU A 147 -4.74 18.03 24.97
C GLU A 147 -4.71 19.48 24.48
N ILE A 148 -4.67 20.49 25.37
CA ILE A 148 -4.64 21.90 24.93
C ILE A 148 -3.35 22.15 24.15
N PRO A 149 -3.44 22.39 22.82
CA PRO A 149 -2.27 22.65 21.98
C PRO A 149 -1.74 24.07 22.22
N GLU A 150 -0.45 24.27 22.03
CA GLU A 150 0.16 25.60 22.06
C GLU A 150 -0.16 26.36 20.75
N GLY A 151 -0.52 27.62 20.87
CA GLY A 151 -0.71 28.54 19.74
C GLY A 151 -1.99 28.31 18.92
N ILE A 152 -2.90 27.45 19.36
CA ILE A 152 -4.15 27.14 18.65
C ILE A 152 -5.33 27.21 19.62
N PHE A 153 -6.50 27.66 19.15
CA PHE A 153 -7.73 27.59 19.93
C PHE A 153 -8.22 26.15 20.09
N TYR A 154 -8.45 25.77 21.33
CA TYR A 154 -9.01 24.47 21.71
C TYR A 154 -10.48 24.62 22.10
N ASP A 155 -11.36 23.90 21.41
CA ASP A 155 -12.83 23.92 21.57
C ASP A 155 -13.38 22.67 22.27
N GLY A 156 -12.53 21.82 22.81
CA GLY A 156 -12.92 20.55 23.46
C GLY A 156 -13.60 20.72 24.81
N ILE A 157 -13.78 21.95 25.33
CA ILE A 157 -14.48 22.23 26.57
C ILE A 157 -15.82 22.91 26.25
N PRO A 158 -16.96 22.30 26.65
CA PRO A 158 -18.27 22.85 26.31
C PRO A 158 -18.43 24.31 26.76
N GLY A 159 -18.87 25.17 25.82
CA GLY A 159 -19.10 26.59 26.08
C GLY A 159 -17.86 27.45 26.24
N SER A 160 -16.65 26.94 25.97
CA SER A 160 -15.41 27.71 26.12
C SER A 160 -14.37 27.32 25.07
N ASN A 161 -13.83 28.31 24.37
CA ASN A 161 -12.69 28.15 23.47
C ASN A 161 -11.44 28.70 24.15
N ILE A 162 -10.44 27.86 24.36
CA ILE A 162 -9.23 28.21 25.13
C ILE A 162 -8.03 28.27 24.21
N TYR A 163 -7.31 29.38 24.25
CA TYR A 163 -6.02 29.56 23.60
C TYR A 163 -4.93 29.64 24.64
N VAL A 164 -3.81 28.96 24.42
CA VAL A 164 -2.62 28.99 25.26
C VAL A 164 -1.41 29.26 24.39
N GLN A 165 -0.66 30.28 24.73
CA GLN A 165 0.54 30.66 23.97
C GLN A 165 1.67 29.65 24.19
N LYS A 166 1.88 29.24 25.46
CA LYS A 166 2.93 28.27 25.84
C LYS A 166 2.48 27.43 27.03
N LYS A 167 2.87 26.16 27.05
CA LYS A 167 2.60 25.22 28.13
C LYS A 167 3.91 24.63 28.66
N ASP A 168 4.09 24.65 29.96
CA ASP A 168 5.19 23.94 30.61
C ASP A 168 4.74 22.50 30.96
N LEU A 169 5.31 21.53 30.27
CA LEU A 169 4.97 20.11 30.45
C LEU A 169 5.39 19.56 31.83
N ASN A 170 6.37 20.18 32.51
CA ASN A 170 6.87 19.69 33.78
C ASN A 170 6.02 20.17 34.95
N THR A 171 5.56 21.43 34.93
CA THR A 171 4.79 22.05 35.98
C THR A 171 3.28 22.08 35.73
N GLY A 172 2.85 21.84 34.48
CA GLY A 172 1.46 21.98 34.04
C GLY A 172 0.96 23.43 33.96
N MET A 173 1.86 24.41 34.07
CA MET A 173 1.53 25.83 33.94
C MET A 173 1.29 26.21 32.49
N LEU A 174 0.25 27.00 32.28
CA LEU A 174 -0.15 27.58 31.01
C LEU A 174 0.19 29.06 31.02
N TYR A 175 0.72 29.59 29.93
CA TYR A 175 1.12 31.00 29.82
C TYR A 175 0.44 31.65 28.61
N GLY A 176 0.07 32.94 28.76
CA GLY A 176 -0.60 33.70 27.69
C GLY A 176 -1.96 33.09 27.33
N ILE A 177 -2.83 33.00 28.35
CA ILE A 177 -4.13 32.32 28.22
C ILE A 177 -5.17 33.34 27.72
N MET A 178 -5.94 32.92 26.71
CA MET A 178 -7.13 33.63 26.28
C MET A 178 -8.31 32.67 26.21
N ILE A 179 -9.40 33.02 26.85
CA ILE A 179 -10.60 32.17 26.88
C ILE A 179 -11.77 32.96 26.36
N TYR A 180 -12.41 32.43 25.31
CA TYR A 180 -13.70 32.88 24.85
C TYR A 180 -14.79 32.00 25.44
N ARG A 181 -15.68 32.59 26.23
CA ARG A 181 -16.80 31.88 26.83
C ARG A 181 -18.10 32.28 26.14
N GLN A 182 -18.84 31.29 25.65
CA GLN A 182 -20.19 31.47 25.08
C GLN A 182 -21.24 31.10 26.12
N THR A 183 -22.13 32.04 26.45
CA THR A 183 -23.18 31.85 27.47
C THR A 183 -24.59 31.76 26.87
N GLY A 184 -24.74 31.31 25.62
CA GLY A 184 -26.04 30.97 25.01
C GLY A 184 -26.52 31.87 23.86
N SER A 185 -25.98 33.07 23.67
CA SER A 185 -26.20 33.84 22.43
C SER A 185 -24.90 34.50 21.97
N PHE A 186 -24.87 34.90 20.68
CA PHE A 186 -23.68 35.56 20.09
C PHE A 186 -23.31 36.88 20.79
N GLU A 187 -24.25 37.46 21.51
CA GLU A 187 -24.08 38.73 22.22
C GLU A 187 -23.56 38.54 23.66
N ASP A 188 -23.66 37.34 24.22
CA ASP A 188 -23.22 36.99 25.57
C ASP A 188 -21.81 36.35 25.56
N GLN A 189 -20.86 37.07 25.00
CA GLN A 189 -19.47 36.59 24.98
C GLN A 189 -18.67 37.22 26.13
N ALA A 190 -18.02 36.35 26.92
CA ALA A 190 -17.02 36.80 27.86
C ALA A 190 -15.63 36.45 27.34
N ILE A 191 -14.69 37.39 27.43
CA ILE A 191 -13.29 37.22 27.06
C ILE A 191 -12.46 37.32 28.33
N ILE A 192 -11.65 36.31 28.60
CA ILE A 192 -10.75 36.27 29.73
C ILE A 192 -9.33 36.22 29.22
N LEU A 193 -8.51 37.16 29.66
CA LEU A 193 -7.08 37.20 29.37
C LEU A 193 -6.34 36.96 30.69
N ALA A 194 -5.36 36.08 30.71
CA ALA A 194 -4.53 35.85 31.88
C ALA A 194 -3.07 35.61 31.48
N ASP A 195 -2.14 36.14 32.28
CA ASP A 195 -0.71 35.98 32.04
C ASP A 195 -0.28 34.51 32.23
N SER A 196 -0.85 33.85 33.25
CA SER A 196 -0.59 32.45 33.52
C SER A 196 -1.78 31.79 34.22
N GLY A 197 -1.79 30.47 34.21
CA GLY A 197 -2.81 29.71 34.90
C GLY A 197 -2.47 28.23 34.98
N MET A 198 -3.22 27.52 35.79
CA MET A 198 -3.10 26.09 35.99
C MET A 198 -4.48 25.46 35.91
N MET A 199 -4.61 24.46 35.03
CA MET A 199 -5.84 23.70 34.90
C MET A 199 -5.69 22.37 35.63
N GLN A 200 -6.66 22.06 36.47
CA GLN A 200 -6.67 20.83 37.28
C GLN A 200 -8.07 20.23 37.28
N SER A 201 -8.15 18.92 37.18
CA SER A 201 -9.41 18.20 37.41
C SER A 201 -9.71 18.10 38.89
N THR A 202 -10.97 18.20 39.28
CA THR A 202 -11.39 17.93 40.67
C THR A 202 -11.20 16.46 41.03
N GLU A 203 -11.09 16.12 42.32
CA GLU A 203 -10.95 14.72 42.77
C GLU A 203 -12.10 13.83 42.27
N GLU A 204 -13.29 14.39 42.14
CA GLU A 204 -14.48 13.72 41.60
C GLU A 204 -14.47 13.60 40.06
N LYS A 205 -13.51 14.24 39.35
CA LYS A 205 -13.37 14.29 37.88
C LYS A 205 -14.61 14.81 37.13
N LYS A 206 -15.48 15.53 37.82
CA LYS A 206 -16.70 16.12 37.22
C LYS A 206 -16.56 17.58 36.82
N HIS A 207 -15.51 18.24 37.28
CA HIS A 207 -15.25 19.65 37.01
C HIS A 207 -13.78 19.88 36.72
N LEU A 208 -13.49 20.83 35.84
CA LEU A 208 -12.16 21.38 35.64
C LEU A 208 -12.05 22.68 36.40
N VAL A 209 -11.06 22.78 37.27
CA VAL A 209 -10.72 24.00 37.99
C VAL A 209 -9.57 24.67 37.24
N LEU A 210 -9.86 25.85 36.73
CA LEU A 210 -8.87 26.71 36.07
C LEU A 210 -8.51 27.84 37.04
N ASN A 211 -7.31 27.79 37.60
CA ASN A 211 -6.75 28.85 38.42
C ASN A 211 -5.96 29.79 37.51
N LEU A 212 -6.42 31.01 37.33
CA LEU A 212 -5.80 32.06 36.52
C LEU A 212 -5.09 33.05 37.43
N TYR A 213 -3.93 33.53 37.00
CA TYR A 213 -3.12 34.50 37.72
C TYR A 213 -2.85 35.72 36.82
N SER A 214 -3.03 36.92 37.41
CA SER A 214 -2.84 38.20 36.74
C SER A 214 -3.58 38.29 35.40
N GLY A 215 -4.74 38.93 35.37
CA GLY A 215 -5.53 38.98 34.17
C GLY A 215 -6.70 39.94 34.19
N GLU A 216 -7.41 39.95 33.10
CA GLU A 216 -8.59 40.77 32.86
C GLU A 216 -9.74 39.93 32.33
N TRP A 217 -10.95 40.25 32.79
CA TRP A 217 -12.20 39.66 32.35
C TRP A 217 -13.06 40.74 31.70
N PHE A 218 -13.46 40.51 30.49
CA PHE A 218 -14.37 41.33 29.73
C PHE A 218 -15.65 40.55 29.48
N GLU A 219 -16.79 41.10 29.85
CA GLU A 219 -18.09 40.45 29.68
C GLU A 219 -19.15 41.49 29.23
N ASN A 220 -19.90 41.15 28.20
CA ASN A 220 -21.07 41.91 27.81
C ASN A 220 -22.24 41.53 28.74
N MET A 221 -22.84 42.50 29.40
CA MET A 221 -23.99 42.26 30.26
C MET A 221 -25.25 42.18 29.41
N ARG A 222 -26.07 41.18 29.60
CA ARG A 222 -27.30 40.95 28.84
C ARG A 222 -28.19 42.17 28.79
N SER A 223 -28.62 42.57 27.59
CA SER A 223 -29.78 43.41 27.39
C SER A 223 -31.00 42.53 27.11
N SER A 224 -32.05 42.64 27.87
CA SER A 224 -33.34 41.95 27.65
C SER A 224 -34.11 42.48 26.44
N ASP A 225 -33.68 43.60 25.86
CA ASP A 225 -34.36 44.29 24.74
C ASP A 225 -33.44 44.35 23.51
N ILE A 226 -33.85 43.63 22.45
CA ILE A 226 -33.17 43.65 21.12
C ILE A 226 -33.12 45.05 20.50
N ALA A 227 -34.03 45.96 20.91
CA ALA A 227 -34.11 47.35 20.43
C ALA A 227 -33.01 48.26 20.98
N ASN A 228 -32.33 47.88 22.07
CA ASN A 228 -31.30 48.68 22.75
C ASN A 228 -29.88 48.11 22.59
N SER A 229 -29.60 47.33 21.57
CA SER A 229 -28.29 46.71 21.35
C SER A 229 -27.12 47.68 21.21
N ALA A 230 -27.38 48.96 20.93
CA ALA A 230 -26.34 50.00 20.78
C ALA A 230 -25.70 50.42 22.17
N ASN A 231 -26.33 50.07 23.30
CA ASN A 231 -25.88 50.44 24.66
C ASN A 231 -25.78 49.27 25.59
N ILE A 232 -25.22 48.15 25.18
CA ILE A 232 -24.99 47.00 26.06
C ILE A 232 -23.85 47.37 27.05
N PRO A 233 -24.12 47.43 28.36
CA PRO A 233 -23.07 47.71 29.33
C PRO A 233 -22.09 46.54 29.34
N TYR A 234 -20.80 46.83 29.27
CA TYR A 234 -19.78 45.82 29.41
C TYR A 234 -19.12 45.92 30.83
N ARG A 235 -18.76 44.76 31.38
CA ARG A 235 -18.02 44.64 32.63
C ARG A 235 -16.55 44.37 32.29
N ARG A 236 -15.66 45.17 32.91
CA ARG A 236 -14.23 44.88 32.93
C ARG A 236 -13.80 44.64 34.38
N GLU A 237 -13.19 43.52 34.63
CA GLU A 237 -12.70 43.12 35.92
C GLU A 237 -11.22 42.77 35.81
N THR A 238 -10.36 43.38 36.62
CA THR A 238 -8.95 43.04 36.72
C THR A 238 -8.76 42.18 37.98
N PHE A 239 -8.06 41.07 37.87
CA PHE A 239 -7.85 40.15 38.95
C PHE A 239 -6.38 39.77 39.10
N ALA A 240 -5.92 39.62 40.35
CA ALA A 240 -4.62 39.07 40.70
C ALA A 240 -4.65 37.53 40.65
N SER A 241 -5.75 36.93 41.08
CA SER A 241 -6.01 35.49 40.93
C SER A 241 -7.51 35.27 40.78
N LYS A 242 -7.89 34.33 39.91
CA LYS A 242 -9.29 33.98 39.67
C LYS A 242 -9.41 32.48 39.50
N ARG A 243 -10.36 31.87 40.19
CA ARG A 243 -10.68 30.46 40.03
C ARG A 243 -11.97 30.32 39.25
N ILE A 244 -11.92 29.60 38.15
CA ILE A 244 -13.07 29.29 37.32
C ILE A 244 -13.31 27.78 37.36
N VAL A 245 -14.53 27.39 37.62
CA VAL A 245 -14.96 25.99 37.57
C VAL A 245 -15.72 25.80 36.27
N LEU A 246 -15.23 24.92 35.44
CA LEU A 246 -15.86 24.51 34.19
C LEU A 246 -16.53 23.16 34.42
N GLU A 247 -17.79 23.04 34.04
CA GLU A 247 -18.48 21.74 34.08
C GLU A 247 -17.84 20.84 33.02
N PHE A 248 -17.24 19.77 33.47
CA PHE A 248 -16.59 18.81 32.62
C PHE A 248 -16.60 17.44 33.31
N ASP A 249 -17.27 16.47 32.70
CA ASP A 249 -17.23 15.10 33.20
C ASP A 249 -15.95 14.40 32.69
N GLY A 250 -14.88 14.52 33.50
CA GLY A 250 -13.59 13.85 33.25
C GLY A 250 -13.55 12.39 33.71
N GLY A 251 -14.66 11.85 34.19
CA GLY A 251 -14.82 10.43 34.48
C GLY A 251 -14.70 9.62 33.19
N PHE A 252 -14.16 8.40 33.26
CA PHE A 252 -14.25 7.48 32.13
C PHE A 252 -15.69 6.96 32.07
N ASN A 253 -16.56 7.71 31.40
CA ASN A 253 -17.89 7.25 31.01
C ASN A 253 -17.82 6.75 29.56
N MET A 254 -18.43 5.59 29.31
CA MET A 254 -18.56 5.13 27.93
C MET A 254 -19.45 6.11 27.17
N ALA A 255 -18.95 6.62 26.04
CA ALA A 255 -19.72 7.47 25.12
C ALA A 255 -21.04 6.80 24.74
N ASP A 256 -22.10 7.59 24.54
CA ASP A 256 -23.40 7.04 24.24
C ASP A 256 -23.35 6.25 22.90
N MET A 257 -23.98 5.08 22.88
CA MET A 257 -24.05 4.23 21.69
C MET A 257 -24.68 4.95 20.51
N ASN A 258 -25.62 5.84 20.77
CA ASN A 258 -26.35 6.57 19.75
C ASN A 258 -25.44 7.49 18.90
N ASP A 259 -24.41 8.06 19.52
CA ASP A 259 -23.47 8.96 18.84
C ASP A 259 -22.60 8.23 17.79
N VAL A 260 -22.39 6.94 17.97
CA VAL A 260 -21.51 6.10 17.14
C VAL A 260 -22.29 5.18 16.21
N ALA A 261 -23.54 4.86 16.54
CA ALA A 261 -24.40 3.91 15.80
C ALA A 261 -24.72 4.37 14.35
N GLY A 262 -24.52 5.65 14.05
CA GLY A 262 -24.67 6.21 12.70
C GLY A 262 -23.62 5.75 11.69
N ASP A 263 -22.43 5.29 12.13
CA ASP A 263 -21.35 4.89 11.21
C ASP A 263 -21.67 3.54 10.53
N ALA A 264 -21.60 3.53 9.20
CA ALA A 264 -21.82 2.32 8.38
C ALA A 264 -20.93 1.13 8.78
N ARG A 265 -19.73 1.38 9.34
CA ARG A 265 -18.79 0.35 9.80
C ARG A 265 -19.29 -0.40 11.02
N ALA A 266 -20.18 0.21 11.79
CA ALA A 266 -20.75 -0.38 13.00
C ALA A 266 -22.02 -1.19 12.72
N LYS A 267 -22.40 -1.39 11.45
CA LYS A 267 -23.68 -1.98 11.03
C LYS A 267 -23.51 -3.32 10.32
N SER A 268 -24.48 -4.22 10.50
CA SER A 268 -24.60 -5.46 9.71
C SER A 268 -25.01 -5.14 8.27
N LEU A 269 -24.85 -6.09 7.34
CA LEU A 269 -25.24 -5.92 5.95
C LEU A 269 -26.74 -5.61 5.82
N SER A 270 -27.60 -6.32 6.58
CA SER A 270 -29.03 -6.09 6.57
C SER A 270 -29.42 -4.67 7.02
N THR A 271 -28.76 -4.18 8.07
CA THR A 271 -28.94 -2.81 8.56
C THR A 271 -28.44 -1.78 7.56
N ILE A 272 -27.27 -2.02 6.95
CA ILE A 272 -26.71 -1.13 5.92
C ILE A 272 -27.68 -1.01 4.72
N LEU A 273 -28.24 -2.11 4.25
CA LEU A 273 -29.19 -2.10 3.13
C LEU A 273 -30.47 -1.32 3.47
N HIS A 274 -31.00 -1.53 4.67
CA HIS A 274 -32.16 -0.78 5.14
C HIS A 274 -31.86 0.73 5.23
N ASP A 275 -30.72 1.07 5.80
CA ASP A 275 -30.31 2.48 5.91
C ASP A 275 -30.07 3.12 4.55
N MET A 276 -29.53 2.36 3.59
CA MET A 276 -29.34 2.84 2.22
C MET A 276 -30.66 3.20 1.55
N ASP A 277 -31.73 2.40 1.77
CA ASP A 277 -33.05 2.71 1.26
C ASP A 277 -33.63 3.98 1.89
N SER A 278 -33.49 4.12 3.22
CA SER A 278 -33.93 5.32 3.96
C SER A 278 -33.14 6.58 3.55
N ILE A 279 -31.79 6.46 3.43
CA ILE A 279 -30.92 7.56 2.99
C ILE A 279 -31.28 7.96 1.54
N LYS A 280 -31.58 7.01 0.67
CA LYS A 280 -31.98 7.29 -0.71
C LYS A 280 -33.28 8.05 -0.75
N GLU A 281 -34.30 7.60 -0.01
CA GLU A 281 -35.61 8.27 0.08
C GLU A 281 -35.47 9.70 0.61
N PHE A 282 -34.65 9.88 1.66
CA PHE A 282 -34.32 11.21 2.19
C PHE A 282 -33.63 12.09 1.15
N ASN A 283 -32.61 11.57 0.47
CA ASN A 283 -31.89 12.31 -0.57
C ASN A 283 -32.82 12.72 -1.73
N ASP A 284 -33.71 11.82 -2.14
CA ASP A 284 -34.71 12.10 -3.19
C ASP A 284 -35.68 13.19 -2.73
N SER A 285 -36.10 13.19 -1.45
CA SER A 285 -36.97 14.23 -0.88
C SER A 285 -36.30 15.60 -0.85
N VAL A 286 -35.04 15.65 -0.42
CA VAL A 286 -34.21 16.89 -0.44
C VAL A 286 -34.00 17.39 -1.86
N GLY A 287 -33.72 16.49 -2.80
CA GLY A 287 -33.55 16.83 -4.21
C GLY A 287 -34.85 17.44 -4.81
N LYS A 288 -35.99 16.87 -4.49
CA LYS A 288 -37.30 17.43 -4.90
C LYS A 288 -37.56 18.81 -4.29
N ALA A 289 -37.26 18.99 -2.99
CA ALA A 289 -37.39 20.28 -2.32
C ALA A 289 -36.50 21.35 -2.96
N TYR A 290 -35.24 21.03 -3.25
CA TYR A 290 -34.32 21.94 -3.91
C TYR A 290 -34.70 22.25 -5.36
N TYR A 291 -35.25 21.27 -6.09
CA TYR A 291 -35.80 21.49 -7.43
C TYR A 291 -36.96 22.49 -7.41
N ILE A 292 -37.92 22.32 -6.47
CA ILE A 292 -39.04 23.24 -6.30
C ILE A 292 -38.56 24.64 -5.94
N ASP A 293 -37.59 24.73 -5.06
CA ASP A 293 -37.00 26.01 -4.62
C ASP A 293 -36.25 26.71 -5.76
N ALA A 294 -35.43 25.99 -6.52
CA ALA A 294 -34.77 26.52 -7.71
C ALA A 294 -35.74 27.04 -8.74
N LYS A 295 -36.90 26.39 -8.91
CA LYS A 295 -37.97 26.85 -9.80
C LYS A 295 -38.53 28.19 -9.35
N ARG A 296 -38.64 28.44 -8.04
CA ARG A 296 -39.06 29.74 -7.50
C ARG A 296 -38.10 30.88 -7.83
N TYR A 297 -36.78 30.61 -7.74
CA TYR A 297 -35.77 31.61 -8.12
C TYR A 297 -35.81 31.95 -9.61
N THR A 298 -35.97 30.95 -10.46
CA THR A 298 -35.95 31.12 -11.91
C THR A 298 -37.16 31.94 -12.41
N PHE A 299 -38.35 31.74 -11.81
CA PHE A 299 -39.57 32.36 -12.32
C PHE A 299 -40.14 33.46 -11.41
N ARG A 300 -39.51 33.76 -10.26
CA ARG A 300 -39.97 34.76 -9.28
C ARG A 300 -41.50 34.79 -9.11
N GLN A 301 -42.12 33.65 -9.08
CA GLN A 301 -43.58 33.58 -8.85
C GLN A 301 -43.85 33.83 -7.37
N PRO A 302 -44.52 34.92 -6.99
CA PRO A 302 -45.06 35.04 -5.65
C PRO A 302 -46.00 33.85 -5.45
N SER A 303 -46.15 33.39 -4.20
CA SER A 303 -47.12 32.36 -3.86
C SER A 303 -48.53 32.95 -4.03
N LEU A 304 -49.02 32.91 -5.26
CA LEU A 304 -50.38 33.37 -5.59
C LEU A 304 -51.36 32.27 -5.26
N SER A 305 -52.55 32.63 -4.79
CA SER A 305 -53.64 31.70 -4.71
C SER A 305 -53.99 31.18 -6.11
N GLU A 306 -54.59 30.02 -6.22
CA GLU A 306 -54.94 29.42 -7.52
C GLU A 306 -55.80 30.36 -8.39
N GLN A 307 -56.72 31.12 -7.74
CA GLN A 307 -57.54 32.11 -8.39
C GLN A 307 -56.76 33.35 -8.88
N ASP A 308 -55.79 33.82 -8.11
CA ASP A 308 -54.95 34.95 -8.50
C ASP A 308 -53.91 34.56 -9.55
N SER A 309 -53.46 33.32 -9.55
CA SER A 309 -52.60 32.76 -10.60
C SER A 309 -53.28 32.76 -11.95
N LEU A 310 -54.57 32.37 -12.01
CA LEU A 310 -55.37 32.41 -13.22
C LEU A 310 -55.62 33.84 -13.73
N LYS A 311 -55.83 34.81 -12.82
CA LYS A 311 -55.95 36.24 -13.18
C LYS A 311 -54.64 36.79 -13.76
N VAL A 312 -53.51 36.46 -13.14
CA VAL A 312 -52.19 36.89 -13.60
C VAL A 312 -51.85 36.28 -14.97
N ILE A 313 -52.13 34.99 -15.19
CA ILE A 313 -51.95 34.34 -16.49
C ILE A 313 -52.76 35.03 -17.58
N LYS A 314 -54.01 35.38 -17.31
CA LYS A 314 -54.84 36.13 -18.26
C LYS A 314 -54.28 37.54 -18.52
N ALA A 315 -53.90 38.28 -17.47
CA ALA A 315 -53.34 39.60 -17.60
C ALA A 315 -51.99 39.60 -18.35
N VAL A 316 -51.12 38.60 -18.13
CA VAL A 316 -49.83 38.44 -18.84
C VAL A 316 -50.06 38.09 -20.32
N ALA A 317 -51.11 37.32 -20.66
CA ALA A 317 -51.45 36.97 -22.04
C ALA A 317 -51.93 38.22 -22.84
N GLU A 318 -52.44 39.27 -22.17
CA GLU A 318 -52.85 40.55 -22.78
C GLU A 318 -51.69 41.56 -22.93
N VAL A 319 -50.55 41.31 -22.30
CA VAL A 319 -49.37 42.20 -22.39
C VAL A 319 -48.60 41.91 -23.68
N THR A 320 -48.77 42.79 -24.65
CA THR A 320 -48.10 42.72 -25.97
C THR A 320 -46.79 43.47 -26.04
N THR A 321 -46.41 44.21 -24.99
CA THR A 321 -45.16 45.03 -24.97
C THR A 321 -43.95 44.20 -24.60
N PRO A 322 -42.91 44.10 -25.47
CA PRO A 322 -41.69 43.36 -25.15
C PRO A 322 -40.95 44.06 -24.00
N TYR A 323 -40.33 43.24 -23.14
CA TYR A 323 -39.57 43.68 -21.95
C TYR A 323 -38.51 44.77 -22.30
N ASP A 324 -37.82 44.61 -23.43
CA ASP A 324 -36.79 45.57 -23.89
C ASP A 324 -37.36 46.98 -24.09
N SER A 325 -38.56 47.11 -24.63
CA SER A 325 -39.19 48.44 -24.82
C SER A 325 -39.61 49.07 -23.50
N ILE A 326 -39.92 48.29 -22.46
CA ILE A 326 -40.19 48.82 -21.12
C ILE A 326 -38.88 49.30 -20.47
N TYR A 327 -37.80 48.53 -20.59
CA TYR A 327 -36.49 48.85 -20.05
C TYR A 327 -35.90 50.12 -20.68
N GLU A 328 -36.00 50.28 -22.01
CA GLU A 328 -35.54 51.45 -22.74
C GLU A 328 -36.25 52.76 -22.36
N ARG A 329 -37.53 52.65 -21.91
CA ARG A 329 -38.30 53.81 -21.45
C ARG A 329 -37.99 54.24 -20.02
N LEU A 330 -37.26 53.47 -19.25
CA LEU A 330 -36.86 53.80 -17.88
C LEU A 330 -35.76 54.92 -17.90
N LYS A 331 -35.76 55.75 -16.85
CA LYS A 331 -34.69 56.71 -16.65
C LYS A 331 -33.37 56.00 -16.42
N PRO A 332 -32.21 56.58 -16.81
CA PRO A 332 -30.91 55.95 -16.66
C PRO A 332 -30.58 55.45 -15.25
N GLY A 333 -31.04 56.16 -14.20
CA GLY A 333 -30.88 55.75 -12.79
C GLY A 333 -31.69 54.50 -12.46
N ASP A 334 -32.92 54.39 -13.00
CA ASP A 334 -33.80 53.22 -12.77
C ASP A 334 -33.30 52.00 -13.55
N GLN A 335 -32.74 52.21 -14.76
CA GLN A 335 -32.09 51.14 -15.53
C GLN A 335 -30.89 50.59 -14.77
N GLN A 336 -30.06 51.45 -14.21
CA GLN A 336 -28.87 51.04 -13.41
C GLN A 336 -29.31 50.30 -12.14
N MET A 337 -30.39 50.75 -11.49
CA MET A 337 -30.91 50.10 -10.29
C MET A 337 -31.53 48.71 -10.61
N ALA A 338 -32.23 48.60 -11.72
CA ALA A 338 -32.75 47.32 -12.20
C ALA A 338 -31.63 46.31 -12.48
N VAL A 339 -30.57 46.71 -13.17
CA VAL A 339 -29.41 45.85 -13.45
C VAL A 339 -28.69 45.45 -12.16
N LYS A 340 -28.46 46.38 -11.23
CA LYS A 340 -27.87 46.07 -9.92
C LYS A 340 -28.70 45.08 -9.12
N SER A 341 -30.02 45.27 -9.10
CA SER A 341 -30.95 44.35 -8.42
C SER A 341 -30.94 42.97 -9.05
N ALA A 342 -30.93 42.88 -10.38
CA ALA A 342 -30.83 41.63 -11.10
C ALA A 342 -29.49 40.93 -10.80
N LEU A 343 -28.38 41.65 -10.85
CA LEU A 343 -27.06 41.13 -10.54
C LEU A 343 -26.99 40.58 -9.10
N SER A 344 -27.46 41.37 -8.12
CA SER A 344 -27.50 40.95 -6.72
C SER A 344 -28.35 39.71 -6.53
N SER A 345 -29.48 39.61 -7.22
CA SER A 345 -30.37 38.43 -7.17
C SER A 345 -29.71 37.19 -7.75
N VAL A 346 -28.98 37.34 -8.86
CA VAL A 346 -28.24 36.20 -9.47
C VAL A 346 -27.08 35.79 -8.58
N GLN A 347 -26.36 36.74 -8.00
CA GLN A 347 -25.28 36.42 -7.06
C GLN A 347 -25.79 35.68 -5.81
N SER A 348 -26.92 36.12 -5.25
CA SER A 348 -27.56 35.43 -4.10
C SER A 348 -28.01 34.03 -4.46
N ALA A 349 -28.62 33.86 -5.65
CA ALA A 349 -29.07 32.55 -6.13
C ALA A 349 -27.86 31.60 -6.38
N LEU A 350 -26.75 32.12 -6.90
CA LEU A 350 -25.54 31.34 -7.12
C LEU A 350 -24.95 30.84 -5.78
N THR A 351 -24.85 31.74 -4.79
CA THR A 351 -24.35 31.37 -3.45
C THR A 351 -25.26 30.33 -2.77
N ASP A 352 -26.60 30.47 -2.92
CA ASP A 352 -27.55 29.51 -2.39
C ASP A 352 -27.41 28.14 -3.09
N MET A 353 -27.23 28.14 -4.42
CA MET A 353 -26.98 26.90 -5.18
C MET A 353 -25.67 26.22 -4.78
N ASP A 354 -24.60 26.98 -4.55
CA ASP A 354 -23.31 26.44 -4.12
C ASP A 354 -23.44 25.77 -2.75
N MET A 355 -24.11 26.39 -1.78
CA MET A 355 -24.37 25.77 -0.48
C MET A 355 -25.23 24.50 -0.60
N LYS A 356 -26.26 24.51 -1.42
CA LYS A 356 -27.10 23.36 -1.68
C LYS A 356 -26.34 22.22 -2.36
N LEU A 357 -25.45 22.55 -3.30
CA LEU A 357 -24.57 21.57 -3.96
C LEU A 357 -23.63 20.89 -2.97
N GLU A 358 -23.04 21.67 -2.07
CA GLU A 358 -22.15 21.13 -1.03
C GLU A 358 -22.92 20.18 -0.10
N TYR A 359 -24.12 20.55 0.33
CA TYR A 359 -24.96 19.69 1.17
C TYR A 359 -25.40 18.40 0.45
N VAL A 360 -25.82 18.49 -0.81
CA VAL A 360 -26.16 17.32 -1.63
C VAL A 360 -24.92 16.42 -1.83
N SER A 361 -23.76 17.01 -2.05
CA SER A 361 -22.50 16.26 -2.16
C SER A 361 -22.19 15.49 -0.87
N TYR A 362 -22.41 16.11 0.29
CA TYR A 362 -22.29 15.45 1.60
C TYR A 362 -23.26 14.27 1.74
N LEU A 363 -24.54 14.45 1.37
CA LEU A 363 -25.56 13.41 1.41
C LEU A 363 -25.19 12.22 0.50
N HIS A 364 -24.75 12.50 -0.73
CA HIS A 364 -24.27 11.46 -1.65
C HIS A 364 -23.01 10.75 -1.13
N ARG A 365 -22.11 11.46 -0.46
CA ARG A 365 -20.93 10.87 0.16
C ARG A 365 -21.32 9.92 1.29
N ASN A 366 -22.31 10.26 2.10
CA ASN A 366 -22.85 9.38 3.13
C ASN A 366 -23.46 8.11 2.55
N TYR A 367 -24.27 8.22 1.50
CA TYR A 367 -24.82 7.07 0.79
C TYR A 367 -23.73 6.15 0.23
N ARG A 368 -22.71 6.73 -0.45
CA ARG A 368 -21.56 5.97 -0.96
C ARG A 368 -20.77 5.26 0.15
N ARG A 369 -20.65 5.86 1.34
CA ARG A 369 -20.01 5.19 2.49
C ARG A 369 -20.73 3.91 2.88
N HIS A 370 -22.05 3.90 2.94
CA HIS A 370 -22.83 2.70 3.22
C HIS A 370 -22.65 1.63 2.12
N GLN A 371 -22.68 2.04 0.85
CA GLN A 371 -22.40 1.13 -0.26
C GLN A 371 -20.98 0.51 -0.17
N ILE A 372 -19.97 1.31 0.13
CA ILE A 372 -18.58 0.86 0.27
C ILE A 372 -18.48 -0.24 1.34
N GLU A 373 -19.05 -0.01 2.52
CA GLU A 373 -18.99 -1.01 3.60
C GLU A 373 -19.79 -2.28 3.27
N ALA A 374 -20.90 -2.18 2.53
CA ALA A 374 -21.62 -3.34 2.04
C ALA A 374 -20.77 -4.20 1.08
N TYR A 375 -20.15 -3.60 0.08
CA TYR A 375 -19.29 -4.32 -0.87
C TYR A 375 -18.03 -4.89 -0.22
N LYS A 376 -17.44 -4.19 0.74
CA LYS A 376 -16.24 -4.59 1.46
C LYS A 376 -16.40 -5.94 2.17
N LYS A 377 -17.60 -6.24 2.69
CA LYS A 377 -17.89 -7.53 3.33
C LYS A 377 -17.66 -8.71 2.38
N PHE A 378 -17.99 -8.56 1.12
CA PHE A 378 -17.82 -9.60 0.10
C PHE A 378 -16.40 -9.61 -0.47
N THR A 379 -15.84 -8.45 -0.80
CA THR A 379 -14.53 -8.36 -1.45
C THR A 379 -13.42 -8.90 -0.55
N LEU A 380 -13.50 -8.67 0.76
CA LEU A 380 -12.49 -9.16 1.69
C LEU A 380 -12.59 -10.70 1.89
N ALA A 381 -13.78 -11.26 1.92
CA ALA A 381 -13.96 -12.71 1.96
C ALA A 381 -13.44 -13.36 0.65
N LEU A 382 -13.69 -12.73 -0.51
CA LEU A 382 -13.20 -13.20 -1.80
C LEU A 382 -11.67 -13.09 -1.92
N SER A 383 -11.07 -12.08 -1.30
CA SER A 383 -9.61 -11.93 -1.31
C SER A 383 -8.88 -13.09 -0.63
N CYS A 384 -9.50 -13.79 0.32
CA CYS A 384 -8.96 -15.02 0.91
C CYS A 384 -8.70 -16.09 -0.17
N LEU A 385 -9.66 -16.27 -1.09
CA LEU A 385 -9.53 -17.24 -2.18
C LEU A 385 -8.47 -16.80 -3.20
N ILE A 386 -8.48 -15.52 -3.57
CA ILE A 386 -7.52 -14.96 -4.54
C ILE A 386 -6.10 -15.09 -4.02
N PHE A 387 -5.86 -14.75 -2.75
CA PHE A 387 -4.54 -14.84 -2.13
C PHE A 387 -4.05 -16.29 -2.00
N PHE A 388 -4.94 -17.24 -1.77
CA PHE A 388 -4.59 -18.66 -1.85
C PHE A 388 -4.13 -19.05 -3.26
N PHE A 389 -4.88 -18.67 -4.30
CA PHE A 389 -4.54 -18.95 -5.69
C PHE A 389 -3.31 -18.17 -6.22
N ILE A 390 -2.84 -17.18 -5.49
CA ILE A 390 -1.53 -16.55 -5.72
C ILE A 390 -0.44 -17.28 -4.92
N GLY A 391 -0.65 -17.47 -3.61
CA GLY A 391 0.35 -17.97 -2.70
C GLY A 391 0.76 -19.43 -2.95
N ALA A 392 -0.21 -20.31 -3.08
CA ALA A 392 0.06 -21.76 -3.26
C ALA A 392 0.82 -22.06 -4.57
N PRO A 393 0.40 -21.53 -5.75
CA PRO A 393 1.15 -21.72 -6.98
C PRO A 393 2.53 -21.08 -6.95
N LEU A 394 2.63 -19.89 -6.38
CA LEU A 394 3.90 -19.16 -6.31
C LEU A 394 4.89 -19.86 -5.37
N GLY A 395 4.41 -20.41 -4.23
CA GLY A 395 5.20 -21.26 -3.34
C GLY A 395 5.70 -22.52 -4.04
N ALA A 396 4.84 -23.17 -4.83
CA ALA A 396 5.22 -24.37 -5.59
C ALA A 396 6.29 -24.11 -6.68
N ILE A 397 6.37 -22.89 -7.18
CA ILE A 397 7.36 -22.45 -8.18
C ILE A 397 8.68 -22.06 -7.52
N ILE A 398 8.63 -21.37 -6.37
CA ILE A 398 9.81 -20.91 -5.62
C ILE A 398 10.35 -22.04 -4.75
N ARG A 399 11.23 -22.89 -5.34
CA ARG A 399 11.78 -24.09 -4.69
C ARG A 399 12.97 -23.84 -3.78
N LYS A 400 13.57 -22.64 -3.80
CA LYS A 400 14.80 -22.30 -3.07
C LYS A 400 14.67 -20.93 -2.40
N GLY A 401 15.14 -20.78 -1.18
CA GLY A 401 15.24 -19.47 -0.53
C GLY A 401 14.83 -19.45 0.94
N GLY A 402 14.57 -20.58 1.57
CA GLY A 402 14.14 -20.66 2.98
C GLY A 402 12.89 -19.83 3.26
N LEU A 403 12.63 -19.49 4.52
CA LEU A 403 11.45 -18.71 4.95
C LEU A 403 11.48 -17.23 4.51
N GLY A 404 12.64 -16.67 4.17
CA GLY A 404 12.77 -15.24 3.85
C GLY A 404 12.10 -14.83 2.53
N VAL A 405 12.26 -15.65 1.49
CA VAL A 405 11.67 -15.35 0.16
C VAL A 405 10.14 -15.34 0.20
N PRO A 406 9.45 -16.33 0.80
CA PRO A 406 8.00 -16.30 1.00
C PRO A 406 7.50 -15.03 1.69
N VAL A 407 8.17 -14.56 2.74
CA VAL A 407 7.76 -13.36 3.46
C VAL A 407 7.87 -12.13 2.57
N ILE A 408 9.01 -11.92 1.88
CA ILE A 408 9.20 -10.76 1.00
C ILE A 408 8.16 -10.75 -0.12
N VAL A 409 7.91 -11.89 -0.75
CA VAL A 409 6.94 -12.01 -1.84
C VAL A 409 5.52 -11.76 -1.35
N SER A 410 5.15 -12.29 -0.17
CA SER A 410 3.82 -12.05 0.40
C SER A 410 3.59 -10.57 0.71
N VAL A 411 4.59 -9.88 1.26
CA VAL A 411 4.53 -8.44 1.52
C VAL A 411 4.37 -7.65 0.23
N LEU A 412 5.10 -8.02 -0.84
CA LEU A 412 4.99 -7.35 -2.14
C LEU A 412 3.59 -7.50 -2.75
N VAL A 413 3.04 -8.71 -2.75
CA VAL A 413 1.67 -8.98 -3.24
C VAL A 413 0.64 -8.21 -2.40
N PHE A 414 0.83 -8.17 -1.07
CA PHE A 414 -0.05 -7.42 -0.18
C PHE A 414 0.02 -5.91 -0.42
N ILE A 415 1.21 -5.35 -0.66
CA ILE A 415 1.37 -3.92 -1.00
C ILE A 415 0.59 -3.58 -2.27
N VAL A 416 0.69 -4.41 -3.31
CA VAL A 416 -0.07 -4.23 -4.55
C VAL A 416 -1.58 -4.25 -4.28
N TYR A 417 -2.07 -5.25 -3.54
CA TYR A 417 -3.47 -5.31 -3.11
C TYR A 417 -3.89 -4.05 -2.37
N PHE A 418 -3.13 -3.65 -1.36
CA PHE A 418 -3.43 -2.52 -0.48
C PHE A 418 -3.49 -1.18 -1.25
N ILE A 419 -2.60 -0.98 -2.22
CA ILE A 419 -2.61 0.22 -3.07
C ILE A 419 -3.92 0.27 -3.89
N PHE A 420 -4.30 -0.83 -4.55
CA PHE A 420 -5.53 -0.86 -5.36
C PHE A 420 -6.78 -0.75 -4.51
N ASP A 421 -6.83 -1.43 -3.37
CA ASP A 421 -7.98 -1.41 -2.46
C ASP A 421 -8.21 -0.02 -1.87
N ASN A 422 -7.17 0.63 -1.33
CA ASN A 422 -7.27 1.97 -0.77
C ASN A 422 -7.53 3.04 -1.83
N SER A 423 -6.87 2.96 -2.99
CA SER A 423 -7.08 3.92 -4.07
C SER A 423 -8.49 3.80 -4.63
N GLY A 424 -8.96 2.56 -4.85
CA GLY A 424 -10.32 2.28 -5.32
C GLY A 424 -11.38 2.77 -4.34
N MET A 425 -11.20 2.50 -3.04
CA MET A 425 -12.08 2.99 -1.98
C MET A 425 -12.13 4.52 -1.92
N LYS A 426 -10.98 5.19 -2.03
CA LYS A 426 -10.90 6.66 -2.01
C LYS A 426 -11.61 7.27 -3.21
N MET A 427 -11.33 6.79 -4.43
CA MET A 427 -11.98 7.26 -5.66
C MET A 427 -13.50 7.02 -5.66
N ALA A 428 -13.95 5.88 -5.13
CA ALA A 428 -15.37 5.56 -4.98
C ALA A 428 -16.06 6.49 -3.96
N ARG A 429 -15.42 6.74 -2.81
CA ARG A 429 -15.95 7.64 -1.78
C ARG A 429 -16.09 9.07 -2.28
N ASP A 430 -15.10 9.54 -3.02
CA ASP A 430 -15.09 10.90 -3.57
C ASP A 430 -15.99 11.05 -4.81
N GLY A 431 -16.57 9.94 -5.31
CA GLY A 431 -17.55 9.94 -6.39
C GLY A 431 -16.96 9.97 -7.80
N GLN A 432 -15.62 9.82 -7.93
CA GLN A 432 -14.94 9.77 -9.23
C GLN A 432 -15.18 8.43 -9.94
N TRP A 433 -15.29 7.34 -9.16
CA TRP A 433 -15.59 6.02 -9.67
C TRP A 433 -16.92 5.52 -9.08
N THR A 434 -17.58 4.63 -9.82
CA THR A 434 -18.72 3.89 -9.26
C THR A 434 -18.24 3.04 -8.08
N VAL A 435 -19.05 2.94 -7.03
CA VAL A 435 -18.68 2.22 -5.80
C VAL A 435 -18.35 0.75 -6.08
N TRP A 436 -19.15 0.12 -6.97
CA TRP A 436 -18.91 -1.25 -7.41
C TRP A 436 -17.48 -1.42 -7.97
N PHE A 437 -17.09 -0.58 -8.93
CA PHE A 437 -15.77 -0.66 -9.56
C PHE A 437 -14.65 -0.34 -8.57
N GLY A 438 -14.81 0.71 -7.77
CA GLY A 438 -13.79 1.11 -6.78
C GLY A 438 -13.52 0.05 -5.71
N GLN A 439 -14.55 -0.71 -5.29
CA GLN A 439 -14.37 -1.78 -4.31
C GLN A 439 -13.91 -3.11 -4.90
N THR A 440 -14.12 -3.34 -6.19
CA THR A 440 -13.71 -4.59 -6.86
C THR A 440 -12.40 -4.47 -7.63
N ILE A 441 -11.81 -3.28 -7.75
CA ILE A 441 -10.58 -3.08 -8.56
C ILE A 441 -9.41 -3.95 -8.10
N SER A 442 -9.20 -4.10 -6.78
CA SER A 442 -8.17 -4.98 -6.21
C SER A 442 -8.40 -6.44 -6.62
N THR A 443 -9.64 -6.90 -6.58
CA THR A 443 -10.06 -8.23 -7.02
C THR A 443 -9.87 -8.41 -8.54
N ILE A 444 -10.29 -7.42 -9.35
CA ILE A 444 -10.17 -7.45 -10.81
C ILE A 444 -8.70 -7.54 -11.25
N VAL A 445 -7.81 -6.82 -10.59
CA VAL A 445 -6.37 -6.84 -10.90
C VAL A 445 -5.70 -8.12 -10.44
N LEU A 446 -6.02 -8.63 -9.24
CA LEU A 446 -5.34 -9.80 -8.68
C LEU A 446 -5.86 -11.13 -9.24
N THR A 447 -7.11 -11.21 -9.67
CA THR A 447 -7.67 -12.45 -10.22
C THR A 447 -6.93 -12.96 -11.47
N PRO A 448 -6.65 -12.13 -12.50
CA PRO A 448 -5.83 -12.56 -13.62
C PRO A 448 -4.42 -13.02 -13.21
N ILE A 449 -3.82 -12.36 -12.21
CA ILE A 449 -2.51 -12.74 -11.67
C ILE A 449 -2.60 -14.12 -10.99
N ALA A 450 -3.64 -14.37 -10.20
CA ALA A 450 -3.89 -15.67 -9.57
C ALA A 450 -4.08 -16.79 -10.60
N VAL A 451 -4.87 -16.53 -11.64
CA VAL A 451 -5.08 -17.48 -12.75
C VAL A 451 -3.77 -17.74 -13.50
N PHE A 452 -3.00 -16.70 -13.79
CA PHE A 452 -1.70 -16.82 -14.45
C PHE A 452 -0.72 -17.69 -13.65
N PHE A 453 -0.56 -17.43 -12.36
CA PHE A 453 0.34 -18.23 -11.51
C PHE A 453 -0.14 -19.68 -11.39
N THR A 454 -1.43 -19.90 -11.20
CA THR A 454 -2.02 -21.24 -11.15
C THR A 454 -1.79 -22.03 -12.45
N TYR A 455 -2.00 -21.38 -13.60
CA TYR A 455 -1.77 -21.98 -14.91
C TYR A 455 -0.29 -22.34 -15.12
N LYS A 456 0.63 -21.42 -14.78
CA LYS A 456 2.07 -21.63 -14.92
C LYS A 456 2.61 -22.70 -13.98
N ALA A 457 2.15 -22.75 -12.72
CA ALA A 457 2.55 -23.75 -11.75
C ALA A 457 2.10 -25.17 -12.16
N ASN A 458 0.93 -25.27 -12.79
CA ASN A 458 0.41 -26.57 -13.25
C ASN A 458 1.14 -27.11 -14.48
N ARG A 459 1.80 -26.25 -15.28
CA ARG A 459 2.57 -26.65 -16.48
C ARG A 459 4.08 -26.79 -16.23
N ASP A 460 4.54 -26.83 -15.00
CA ASP A 460 5.97 -26.97 -14.62
C ASP A 460 6.91 -26.02 -15.38
N SER A 461 6.45 -24.81 -15.67
CA SER A 461 7.25 -23.86 -16.43
C SER A 461 8.39 -23.30 -15.56
N THR A 462 9.60 -23.37 -16.09
CA THR A 462 10.85 -22.83 -15.49
C THR A 462 10.90 -21.29 -15.45
N VAL A 463 9.78 -20.62 -15.72
CA VAL A 463 9.68 -19.15 -15.88
C VAL A 463 10.08 -18.39 -14.61
N PHE A 464 10.00 -19.01 -13.42
CA PHE A 464 10.40 -18.39 -12.15
C PHE A 464 11.66 -19.02 -11.53
N ASN A 465 12.57 -19.53 -12.36
CA ASN A 465 13.88 -19.90 -11.86
C ASN A 465 14.62 -18.59 -11.49
N ILE A 466 14.64 -18.30 -10.17
CA ILE A 466 15.32 -17.09 -9.63
C ILE A 466 16.77 -17.05 -10.09
N ASP A 467 17.41 -18.21 -10.23
CA ASP A 467 18.78 -18.33 -10.74
C ASP A 467 18.88 -17.83 -12.19
N LEU A 468 17.84 -18.06 -13.00
CA LEU A 468 17.78 -17.56 -14.38
C LEU A 468 17.63 -16.04 -14.43
N TYR A 469 16.76 -15.46 -13.58
CA TYR A 469 16.62 -14.00 -13.50
C TYR A 469 17.84 -13.35 -12.89
N LYS A 470 18.43 -13.98 -11.85
CA LYS A 470 19.69 -13.56 -11.26
C LYS A 470 20.82 -13.59 -12.31
N SER A 471 20.91 -14.63 -13.13
CA SER A 471 21.91 -14.72 -14.19
C SER A 471 21.66 -13.68 -15.28
N ILE A 472 20.41 -13.45 -15.67
CA ILE A 472 20.05 -12.37 -16.62
C ILE A 472 20.40 -11.00 -16.04
N LEU A 473 20.07 -10.74 -14.77
CA LEU A 473 20.40 -9.48 -14.08
C LEU A 473 21.90 -9.31 -13.91
N MET A 474 22.61 -10.37 -13.49
CA MET A 474 24.06 -10.38 -13.38
C MET A 474 24.73 -10.11 -14.73
N ARG A 475 24.25 -10.75 -15.81
CA ARG A 475 24.69 -10.49 -17.18
C ARG A 475 24.35 -9.06 -17.62
N ALA A 476 23.13 -8.57 -17.27
CA ALA A 476 22.73 -7.20 -17.61
C ALA A 476 23.62 -6.16 -16.91
N LEU A 477 23.95 -6.37 -15.65
CA LEU A 477 24.85 -5.53 -14.86
C LEU A 477 26.34 -5.78 -15.15
N GLY A 478 26.68 -6.80 -15.97
CA GLY A 478 28.07 -7.16 -16.25
C GLY A 478 28.82 -7.76 -15.05
N LEU A 479 28.11 -8.33 -14.08
CA LEU A 479 28.70 -8.99 -12.93
C LEU A 479 29.18 -10.41 -13.28
N ARG A 480 30.18 -10.92 -12.54
CA ARG A 480 30.73 -12.26 -12.79
C ARG A 480 29.84 -13.36 -12.22
N GLU A 481 29.54 -14.37 -13.03
CA GLU A 481 29.08 -15.67 -12.54
C GLU A 481 30.33 -16.50 -12.22
N LYS A 482 30.38 -17.09 -11.03
CA LYS A 482 31.46 -18.03 -10.66
C LYS A 482 31.10 -19.41 -11.19
N ARG A 483 32.09 -20.10 -11.76
CA ARG A 483 31.95 -21.49 -12.17
C ARG A 483 31.96 -22.38 -10.92
N HIS A 484 31.04 -23.32 -10.84
CA HIS A 484 30.99 -24.34 -9.80
C HIS A 484 30.92 -25.70 -10.45
N ILE A 485 32.05 -26.40 -10.47
CA ILE A 485 32.16 -27.78 -10.93
C ILE A 485 32.19 -28.65 -9.69
N PHE A 486 31.15 -29.46 -9.49
CA PHE A 486 31.08 -30.44 -8.42
C PHE A 486 31.63 -31.76 -8.93
N ARG A 487 32.27 -32.54 -8.03
CA ARG A 487 32.67 -33.92 -8.33
C ARG A 487 31.43 -34.72 -8.72
N LYS A 488 31.48 -35.35 -9.91
CA LYS A 488 30.38 -36.21 -10.38
C LYS A 488 30.36 -37.48 -9.52
N GLU A 489 29.19 -37.85 -9.04
CA GLU A 489 29.01 -39.05 -8.18
C GLU A 489 29.24 -40.36 -8.95
N VAL A 490 29.00 -40.35 -10.27
CA VAL A 490 29.24 -41.47 -11.17
C VAL A 490 30.22 -41.01 -12.25
N ILE A 491 31.39 -41.63 -12.30
CA ILE A 491 32.39 -41.43 -13.35
C ILE A 491 32.16 -42.55 -14.38
N ILE A 492 31.71 -42.15 -15.57
CA ILE A 492 31.37 -43.08 -16.65
C ILE A 492 32.63 -43.41 -17.45
N GLU A 493 33.49 -42.44 -17.67
CA GLU A 493 34.75 -42.57 -18.41
C GLU A 493 35.86 -41.81 -17.68
N ASP A 494 37.11 -42.33 -17.67
CA ASP A 494 38.28 -41.61 -17.16
C ASP A 494 38.72 -40.55 -18.18
N PRO A 495 39.13 -39.32 -17.75
CA PRO A 495 39.52 -38.25 -18.66
C PRO A 495 40.75 -38.62 -19.52
N GLN A 496 40.74 -38.13 -20.79
CA GLN A 496 41.81 -38.36 -21.74
C GLN A 496 42.93 -37.30 -21.56
N TYR A 497 43.67 -37.37 -20.45
CA TYR A 497 44.66 -36.35 -20.07
C TYR A 497 45.64 -35.92 -21.17
N LEU A 498 46.13 -36.84 -22.05
CA LEU A 498 47.03 -36.49 -23.14
C LEU A 498 46.36 -35.59 -24.18
N LYS A 499 45.12 -35.88 -24.51
CA LYS A 499 44.31 -35.09 -25.44
C LYS A 499 43.93 -33.73 -24.83
N ASP A 500 43.60 -33.72 -23.54
CA ASP A 500 43.24 -32.51 -22.85
C ASP A 500 44.44 -31.54 -22.72
N VAL A 501 45.65 -32.07 -22.50
CA VAL A 501 46.90 -31.26 -22.51
C VAL A 501 47.09 -30.63 -23.89
N ASP A 502 46.94 -31.39 -24.97
CA ASP A 502 47.06 -30.86 -26.35
C ASP A 502 46.02 -29.76 -26.62
N MET A 503 44.76 -30.01 -26.23
CA MET A 503 43.69 -29.01 -26.33
C MET A 503 43.99 -27.75 -25.54
N LEU A 504 44.42 -27.85 -24.27
CA LEU A 504 44.76 -26.70 -23.44
C LEU A 504 45.97 -25.91 -23.94
N GLN A 505 47.00 -26.60 -24.49
CA GLN A 505 48.14 -25.95 -25.13
C GLN A 505 47.73 -25.19 -26.40
N LYS A 506 46.88 -25.79 -27.23
CA LYS A 506 46.30 -25.14 -28.42
C LYS A 506 45.49 -23.91 -28.06
N VAL A 507 44.59 -24.01 -27.05
CA VAL A 507 43.80 -22.89 -26.53
C VAL A 507 44.74 -21.77 -26.03
N SER A 508 45.82 -22.09 -25.32
CA SER A 508 46.78 -21.10 -24.84
C SER A 508 47.49 -20.35 -25.97
N GLN A 509 47.88 -21.06 -27.06
CA GLN A 509 48.45 -20.44 -28.23
C GLN A 509 47.47 -19.58 -29.01
N GLU A 510 46.23 -20.05 -29.19
CA GLU A 510 45.16 -19.28 -29.86
C GLU A 510 44.79 -18.01 -29.07
N ILE A 511 44.81 -18.07 -27.72
CA ILE A 511 44.59 -16.90 -26.85
C ILE A 511 45.68 -15.85 -27.02
N GLU A 512 46.93 -16.27 -27.16
CA GLU A 512 48.07 -15.36 -27.38
C GLU A 512 47.94 -14.65 -28.71
N ALA A 513 47.72 -15.42 -29.80
CA ALA A 513 47.51 -14.88 -31.14
C ALA A 513 46.29 -13.91 -31.20
N TYR A 514 45.18 -14.29 -30.56
CA TYR A 514 43.98 -13.44 -30.44
C TYR A 514 44.26 -12.13 -29.70
N SER A 515 44.97 -12.19 -28.56
CA SER A 515 45.32 -11.02 -27.76
C SER A 515 46.18 -10.01 -28.52
N GLU A 516 47.10 -10.49 -29.37
CA GLU A 516 47.99 -9.66 -30.19
C GLU A 516 47.22 -9.01 -31.35
N ASN A 517 46.35 -9.77 -32.04
CA ASN A 517 45.62 -9.31 -33.22
C ASN A 517 44.54 -8.31 -32.92
N HIS A 518 43.74 -8.51 -31.82
CA HIS A 518 42.52 -7.76 -31.59
C HIS A 518 42.69 -6.51 -30.71
N LYS A 519 43.89 -6.20 -30.19
CA LYS A 519 44.20 -5.01 -29.38
C LYS A 519 43.08 -4.63 -28.40
N LEU A 520 42.66 -5.57 -27.54
CA LEU A 520 41.50 -5.47 -26.65
C LEU A 520 41.51 -4.25 -25.74
N LEU A 521 42.66 -3.71 -25.42
CA LEU A 521 42.85 -2.51 -24.61
C LEU A 521 42.53 -1.19 -25.34
N ARG A 522 42.42 -1.22 -26.68
CA ARG A 522 42.15 -0.04 -27.48
C ARG A 522 40.63 0.21 -27.57
N TRP A 523 40.24 1.45 -27.46
CA TRP A 523 38.85 1.85 -27.57
C TRP A 523 38.35 1.61 -29.01
N PRO A 524 37.27 0.83 -29.22
CA PRO A 524 36.74 0.56 -30.56
C PRO A 524 35.97 1.79 -31.06
N ASN A 525 35.87 1.92 -32.39
CA ASN A 525 35.10 2.99 -32.99
C ASN A 525 33.59 2.81 -32.63
N PRO A 526 32.91 3.82 -32.08
CA PRO A 526 31.47 3.73 -31.73
C PRO A 526 30.59 3.38 -32.93
N ILE A 527 30.93 3.88 -34.11
CA ILE A 527 30.16 3.63 -35.33
C ILE A 527 30.20 2.14 -35.69
N THR A 528 31.38 1.50 -35.60
CA THR A 528 31.49 0.06 -35.86
C THR A 528 30.72 -0.77 -34.85
N VAL A 529 30.72 -0.37 -33.59
CA VAL A 529 30.02 -1.08 -32.50
C VAL A 529 28.50 -1.09 -32.65
N PHE A 530 27.91 0.04 -33.03
CA PHE A 530 26.44 0.14 -33.10
C PHE A 530 25.87 -0.21 -34.45
N PHE A 531 26.61 0.05 -35.55
CA PHE A 531 26.09 -0.08 -36.93
C PHE A 531 26.68 -1.24 -37.72
N HIS A 532 27.96 -1.63 -37.45
CA HIS A 532 28.69 -2.62 -38.25
C HIS A 532 29.27 -3.78 -37.41
N ALA A 533 28.79 -4.02 -36.20
CA ALA A 533 29.29 -5.08 -35.37
C ALA A 533 28.97 -6.48 -35.93
N GLY A 534 30.02 -7.26 -36.15
CA GLY A 534 29.97 -8.69 -36.51
C GLY A 534 30.05 -9.62 -35.31
N ASP A 535 29.80 -10.91 -35.53
CA ASP A 535 30.10 -11.97 -34.57
C ASP A 535 31.60 -12.26 -34.59
N ASP A 536 32.22 -12.48 -33.42
CA ASP A 536 33.62 -12.85 -33.28
C ASP A 536 33.72 -14.38 -33.19
N HIS A 537 34.01 -14.98 -34.35
CA HIS A 537 34.07 -16.44 -34.45
C HIS A 537 35.34 -17.03 -33.85
N GLU A 538 36.43 -16.25 -33.75
CA GLU A 538 37.68 -16.74 -33.14
C GLU A 538 37.51 -16.99 -31.64
N ILE A 539 36.95 -16.04 -30.91
CA ILE A 539 36.71 -16.22 -29.49
C ILE A 539 35.60 -17.27 -29.21
N GLU A 540 34.66 -17.45 -30.15
CA GLU A 540 33.62 -18.49 -30.07
C GLU A 540 34.27 -19.88 -30.20
N HIS A 541 35.26 -20.03 -31.09
CA HIS A 541 36.01 -21.26 -31.27
C HIS A 541 36.88 -21.57 -30.03
N ILE A 542 37.68 -20.61 -29.57
CA ILE A 542 38.47 -20.73 -28.34
C ILE A 542 37.63 -21.18 -27.15
N ASN A 543 36.46 -20.54 -26.98
CA ASN A 543 35.55 -20.91 -25.89
C ASN A 543 34.98 -22.32 -26.05
N SER A 544 34.65 -22.76 -27.25
CA SER A 544 34.10 -24.12 -27.50
C SER A 544 35.13 -25.21 -27.21
N VAL A 545 36.40 -25.02 -27.64
CA VAL A 545 37.48 -25.97 -27.35
C VAL A 545 37.78 -26.02 -25.84
N LEU A 546 37.84 -24.86 -25.18
CA LEU A 546 38.04 -24.77 -23.74
C LEU A 546 36.95 -25.48 -22.93
N GLU A 547 35.67 -25.26 -23.31
CA GLU A 547 34.54 -25.92 -22.60
C GLU A 547 34.59 -27.44 -22.78
N THR A 548 35.00 -27.94 -23.96
CA THR A 548 35.16 -29.38 -24.21
C THR A 548 36.23 -29.98 -23.30
N ALA A 549 37.40 -29.32 -23.18
CA ALA A 549 38.47 -29.78 -22.28
C ALA A 549 38.06 -29.70 -20.78
N ILE A 550 37.30 -28.66 -20.37
CA ILE A 550 36.79 -28.53 -19.02
C ILE A 550 35.75 -29.63 -18.71
N GLU A 551 34.92 -30.00 -19.69
CA GLU A 551 33.93 -31.07 -19.51
C GLU A 551 34.57 -32.43 -19.32
N ASP A 552 35.62 -32.78 -20.09
CA ASP A 552 36.38 -34.03 -19.96
C ASP A 552 37.17 -34.07 -18.65
N LEU A 553 37.90 -33.01 -18.32
CA LEU A 553 38.65 -32.89 -17.05
C LEU A 553 37.73 -32.86 -15.82
N GLY A 554 36.46 -32.51 -15.96
CA GLY A 554 35.43 -32.59 -14.91
C GLY A 554 35.18 -34.02 -14.42
N TYR A 555 35.59 -35.05 -15.13
CA TYR A 555 35.55 -36.46 -14.72
C TYR A 555 36.80 -36.88 -13.91
N SER A 556 37.79 -36.00 -13.76
CA SER A 556 39.01 -36.29 -13.03
C SER A 556 38.74 -36.62 -11.56
N ARG A 557 39.56 -37.57 -11.03
CA ARG A 557 39.55 -37.95 -9.61
C ARG A 557 40.47 -37.04 -8.75
N ASP A 558 41.33 -36.27 -9.38
CA ASP A 558 42.24 -35.39 -8.68
C ASP A 558 41.54 -34.13 -8.20
N LYS A 559 41.62 -33.88 -6.86
CA LYS A 559 41.00 -32.75 -6.20
C LYS A 559 41.61 -31.40 -6.62
N ILE A 560 42.92 -31.42 -6.98
CA ILE A 560 43.64 -30.22 -7.38
C ILE A 560 43.17 -29.77 -8.75
N ILE A 561 43.04 -30.69 -9.70
CA ILE A 561 42.51 -30.41 -11.04
C ILE A 561 41.05 -29.85 -10.93
N LEU A 562 40.20 -30.51 -10.13
CA LEU A 562 38.80 -30.06 -9.91
C LEU A 562 38.73 -28.68 -9.26
N ALA A 563 39.66 -28.34 -8.35
CA ALA A 563 39.73 -27.03 -7.72
C ALA A 563 40.16 -25.95 -8.73
N GLU A 564 41.17 -26.23 -9.55
CA GLU A 564 41.63 -25.29 -10.57
C GLU A 564 40.60 -25.09 -11.70
N LEU A 565 39.81 -26.11 -12.06
CA LEU A 565 38.72 -25.97 -13.03
C LEU A 565 37.66 -24.92 -12.61
N ASN A 566 37.45 -24.72 -11.30
CA ASN A 566 36.55 -23.69 -10.79
C ASN A 566 37.10 -22.27 -10.97
N ASN A 567 38.40 -22.12 -11.20
CA ASN A 567 39.05 -20.84 -11.46
C ASN A 567 38.88 -20.34 -12.90
N TYR A 568 38.43 -21.20 -13.82
CA TYR A 568 38.15 -20.76 -15.19
C TYR A 568 37.00 -19.78 -15.23
N PRO A 569 37.17 -18.58 -15.80
CA PRO A 569 36.10 -17.62 -15.98
C PRO A 569 35.12 -18.07 -17.08
N ILE A 570 33.86 -17.69 -16.94
CA ILE A 570 32.86 -17.88 -18.00
C ILE A 570 32.99 -16.71 -18.98
N ILE A 571 33.38 -17.02 -20.24
CA ILE A 571 33.59 -16.01 -21.27
C ILE A 571 32.25 -15.53 -21.81
N ALA A 572 32.04 -14.21 -21.84
CA ALA A 572 30.91 -13.59 -22.50
C ALA A 572 31.24 -13.33 -23.99
N VAL A 573 31.13 -14.35 -24.81
CA VAL A 573 31.60 -14.41 -26.21
C VAL A 573 31.16 -13.23 -27.09
N ARG A 574 29.97 -12.63 -26.85
CA ARG A 574 29.38 -11.58 -27.69
C ARG A 574 29.35 -10.19 -27.08
N ALA A 575 29.55 -10.09 -25.76
CA ALA A 575 29.34 -8.84 -25.04
C ALA A 575 30.42 -7.77 -25.28
N HIS A 576 31.58 -8.18 -25.82
CA HIS A 576 32.72 -7.31 -26.13
C HIS A 576 32.66 -6.69 -27.54
N THR A 577 31.80 -7.21 -28.42
CA THR A 577 31.65 -6.72 -29.80
C THR A 577 30.41 -5.85 -30.00
N ARG A 578 29.29 -6.19 -29.37
CA ARG A 578 28.01 -5.48 -29.53
C ARG A 578 27.15 -5.51 -28.27
N PRO A 579 26.33 -4.45 -28.01
CA PRO A 579 25.44 -4.41 -26.86
C PRO A 579 24.31 -5.44 -26.91
N PHE A 580 23.66 -5.64 -28.06
CA PHE A 580 22.49 -6.49 -28.24
C PHE A 580 22.65 -7.49 -29.36
N ARG A 581 21.96 -8.64 -29.27
CA ARG A 581 21.94 -9.67 -30.29
C ARG A 581 21.23 -9.21 -31.58
N LYS A 582 20.16 -8.41 -31.47
CA LYS A 582 19.36 -7.91 -32.60
C LYS A 582 19.98 -6.63 -33.14
N LYS A 583 20.31 -6.61 -34.44
CA LYS A 583 20.96 -5.48 -35.14
C LYS A 583 20.18 -4.17 -35.00
N TRP A 584 18.84 -4.21 -35.15
CA TRP A 584 18.01 -3.02 -35.04
C TRP A 584 18.06 -2.35 -33.65
N LEU A 585 18.18 -3.14 -32.56
CA LEU A 585 18.33 -2.61 -31.18
C LEU A 585 19.67 -1.87 -31.01
N ASN A 586 20.74 -2.35 -31.66
CA ASN A 586 22.02 -1.66 -31.61
C ASN A 586 21.95 -0.31 -32.33
N VAL A 587 21.27 -0.25 -33.47
CA VAL A 587 21.07 1.01 -34.22
C VAL A 587 20.24 2.00 -33.40
N VAL A 588 19.11 1.56 -32.81
CA VAL A 588 18.26 2.42 -31.97
C VAL A 588 19.02 2.95 -30.77
N THR A 589 19.79 2.09 -30.08
CA THR A 589 20.59 2.53 -28.93
C THR A 589 21.74 3.45 -29.32
N GLY A 590 22.33 3.26 -30.52
CA GLY A 590 23.36 4.18 -31.04
C GLY A 590 22.82 5.57 -31.37
N LEU A 591 21.55 5.69 -31.77
CA LEU A 591 20.88 6.97 -32.04
C LEU A 591 20.45 7.70 -30.75
N LEU A 592 20.13 6.98 -29.68
CA LEU A 592 19.75 7.54 -28.38
C LEU A 592 20.99 7.84 -27.53
N LEU A 593 21.57 9.02 -27.69
CA LEU A 593 22.85 9.45 -27.10
C LEU A 593 23.06 9.08 -25.63
N PRO A 594 22.17 9.34 -24.64
CA PRO A 594 22.45 9.00 -23.24
C PRO A 594 22.49 7.48 -23.01
N ILE A 595 21.62 6.73 -23.70
CA ILE A 595 21.53 5.27 -23.59
C ILE A 595 22.70 4.62 -24.33
N GLY A 596 23.05 5.13 -25.51
CA GLY A 596 24.20 4.68 -26.31
C GLY A 596 25.51 4.80 -25.55
N ALA A 597 25.76 5.92 -24.87
CA ALA A 597 26.96 6.14 -24.07
C ALA A 597 27.06 5.11 -22.93
N PHE A 598 25.98 4.81 -22.22
CA PHE A 598 25.95 3.79 -21.19
C PHE A 598 26.34 2.41 -21.72
N PHE A 599 25.74 1.97 -22.84
CA PHE A 599 26.04 0.67 -23.44
C PHE A 599 27.44 0.61 -24.05
N TYR A 600 27.96 1.71 -24.55
CA TYR A 600 29.34 1.80 -25.04
C TYR A 600 30.35 1.63 -23.89
N ILE A 601 30.18 2.35 -22.78
CA ILE A 601 31.03 2.20 -21.58
C ILE A 601 30.95 0.76 -21.03
N ARG A 602 29.74 0.18 -21.00
CA ARG A 602 29.54 -1.21 -20.62
C ARG A 602 30.33 -2.17 -21.52
N MET A 603 30.30 -1.97 -22.82
CA MET A 603 31.05 -2.80 -23.75
C MET A 603 32.57 -2.69 -23.56
N ILE A 604 33.10 -1.47 -23.31
CA ILE A 604 34.52 -1.28 -22.97
C ILE A 604 34.89 -2.10 -21.74
N ARG A 605 34.05 -2.07 -20.68
CA ARG A 605 34.26 -2.92 -19.49
C ARG A 605 34.31 -4.41 -19.85
N PHE A 606 33.48 -4.89 -20.78
CA PHE A 606 33.52 -6.27 -21.23
C PHE A 606 34.79 -6.59 -22.02
N ARG A 607 35.34 -5.68 -22.81
CA ARG A 607 36.64 -5.86 -23.51
C ARG A 607 37.80 -5.95 -22.53
N LEU A 608 37.87 -5.04 -21.57
CA LEU A 608 38.89 -5.07 -20.51
C LEU A 608 38.82 -6.36 -19.67
N ARG A 609 37.57 -6.77 -19.41
CA ARG A 609 37.33 -8.02 -18.70
C ARG A 609 37.75 -9.25 -19.52
N LEU A 610 37.42 -9.30 -20.79
CA LEU A 610 37.83 -10.38 -21.69
C LEU A 610 39.35 -10.50 -21.70
N TYR A 611 40.09 -9.38 -21.81
CA TYR A 611 41.54 -9.38 -21.74
C TYR A 611 42.06 -9.99 -20.44
N HIS A 612 41.47 -9.65 -19.31
CA HIS A 612 41.83 -10.23 -18.02
C HIS A 612 41.46 -11.72 -17.93
N ASP A 613 40.29 -12.09 -18.43
CA ASP A 613 39.80 -13.47 -18.38
C ASP A 613 40.64 -14.40 -19.25
N LEU A 614 41.08 -13.96 -20.41
CA LEU A 614 42.02 -14.71 -21.28
C LEU A 614 43.37 -14.97 -20.59
N ARG A 615 43.86 -13.98 -19.85
CA ARG A 615 45.10 -14.14 -19.06
C ARG A 615 44.92 -15.15 -17.92
N VAL A 616 43.78 -15.11 -17.22
CA VAL A 616 43.44 -16.09 -16.17
C VAL A 616 43.31 -17.48 -16.76
N ILE A 617 42.67 -17.64 -17.93
CA ILE A 617 42.55 -18.94 -18.60
C ILE A 617 43.90 -19.52 -18.89
N ARG A 618 44.81 -18.75 -19.51
CA ARG A 618 46.17 -19.21 -19.79
C ARG A 618 46.88 -19.69 -18.53
N HIS A 619 46.89 -18.88 -17.47
CA HIS A 619 47.55 -19.23 -16.21
C HIS A 619 46.97 -20.49 -15.55
N THR A 620 45.65 -20.64 -15.60
CA THR A 620 44.97 -21.84 -15.07
C THR A 620 45.26 -23.07 -15.92
N SER A 621 45.29 -22.92 -17.25
CA SER A 621 45.68 -24.00 -18.17
C SER A 621 47.11 -24.49 -17.91
N ASP A 622 48.08 -23.58 -17.74
CA ASP A 622 49.45 -23.92 -17.44
C ASP A 622 49.58 -24.72 -16.12
N LYS A 623 48.83 -24.35 -15.09
CA LYS A 623 48.77 -25.08 -13.83
C LYS A 623 48.18 -26.48 -13.97
N ILE A 624 47.09 -26.62 -14.71
CA ILE A 624 46.46 -27.93 -14.93
C ILE A 624 47.39 -28.83 -15.76
N ILE A 625 48.06 -28.31 -16.80
CA ILE A 625 49.01 -29.03 -17.60
C ILE A 625 50.17 -29.53 -16.73
N SER A 626 50.76 -28.66 -15.88
CA SER A 626 51.83 -29.04 -14.95
C SER A 626 51.38 -30.17 -14.02
N ARG A 627 50.13 -30.08 -13.47
CA ARG A 627 49.63 -31.12 -12.57
C ARG A 627 49.37 -32.46 -13.27
N ILE A 628 48.90 -32.44 -14.51
CA ILE A 628 48.70 -33.65 -15.33
C ILE A 628 50.08 -34.30 -15.62
N GLN A 629 51.12 -33.50 -15.91
CA GLN A 629 52.47 -34.00 -16.11
C GLN A 629 53.07 -34.64 -14.83
N GLU A 630 52.86 -34.03 -13.66
CA GLU A 630 53.21 -34.61 -12.37
C GLU A 630 52.53 -35.98 -12.14
N LEU A 631 51.22 -36.06 -12.38
CA LEU A 631 50.45 -37.30 -12.26
C LEU A 631 50.93 -38.40 -13.21
N SER A 632 51.41 -38.04 -14.41
CA SER A 632 51.98 -39.00 -15.38
C SER A 632 53.34 -39.53 -14.91
N ILE A 633 54.15 -38.71 -14.28
CA ILE A 633 55.44 -39.10 -13.69
C ILE A 633 55.21 -39.99 -12.47
N GLU A 634 54.30 -39.62 -11.56
CA GLU A 634 53.94 -40.43 -10.40
C GLU A 634 53.43 -41.82 -10.81
N LYS A 635 52.62 -41.91 -11.90
CA LYS A 635 52.12 -43.18 -12.41
C LYS A 635 53.21 -44.05 -13.04
N ASN A 636 54.15 -43.44 -13.77
CA ASN A 636 55.28 -44.18 -14.38
C ASN A 636 56.28 -44.68 -13.31
N SER A 637 56.57 -43.88 -12.28
CA SER A 637 57.42 -44.29 -11.17
C SER A 637 56.78 -45.38 -10.30
N ALA A 638 55.45 -45.41 -10.17
CA ALA A 638 54.72 -46.48 -9.49
C ALA A 638 54.68 -47.79 -10.30
N THR A 639 54.77 -47.69 -11.63
CA THR A 639 54.79 -48.88 -12.52
C THR A 639 56.17 -49.46 -12.64
N GLU A 640 57.25 -48.70 -12.41
CA GLU A 640 58.65 -49.21 -12.36
C GLU A 640 59.01 -49.83 -11.02
N LEU A 641 58.18 -49.62 -9.97
CA LEU A 641 58.35 -50.20 -8.63
C LEU A 641 57.49 -51.48 -8.40
N LEU A 642 56.65 -51.89 -9.36
CA LEU A 642 55.90 -53.14 -9.39
C LEU A 642 56.50 -54.13 -10.38
#